data_b4705481cb1f283d0bb7fc52238e4a29
#
_entry.id   b4705481cb1f283d0bb7fc52238e4a29
#
_cell.length_a   1.000
_cell.length_b   1.000
_cell.length_c   1.000
_cell.angle_alpha   90.00
_cell.angle_beta   90.00
_cell.angle_gamma   90.00
#
_symmetry.space_group_name_H-M   'P 1'
#
loop_
_entity.id
_entity.type
_entity.pdbx_description
1 polymer ?
#
loop_
_entity_poly.entity_id
_entity_poly.type
_entity_poly.pdbx_seq_one_letter_code
_entity_poly.pdbx_strand_id
1 'polypeptide(L)'
;MKRIITVIALMMSALASAFAQNGQIVDDNWLKENYTRREVMIEMRDGKHIYTAIYEPVQQFLEKLGKKAGPIMLFRTPYGLKPYGLKPGQIETEGKVEKYPGGMKWDMANYAAEGWIIVQQNVRGKFLSEGEYENMRPYVSGPDGAADTVVVKGVVQVDDATDVYDSIEWLLKNTKNNGNVGVKGVSYPGFYTTLAALSRHPAIKAASPQAPATDWFMGDDAHHNGALCLADACRFGSSFYRHRPCPSTERLGSILKIDKDLYEFYLGRPLKEIDAFLGDSLRFWNQMMEHPDYDRFWNDRDPSAHLKDIKIPMLVTGGFYDAEDCYGAFRTYDMLKTMSPDCELYLAAGPWYHGGWNNRTANHLADVWYGEKSGAYYQDSVEFPFFSYYLEGKGVKPVRVNVCPSGESMRSVMEGRSMAEFWESYDVWPPKNMKFNKLYLSGQDSLSFRSMTSAPSEGTRTITSDPASPVPYMDVKSTDRDRSYMVADQSFASVRKDVATYRGAELKSNIHVAGPVKVRMDLVLDSENGGKLDADVIVKLIDVRPDGYQMLVRGDVMPLRFRNGFGKPESVKSGKRVTVEFTMCDIDHHFVQGHSIMVQVQGSWFPIIAMNPQKFLKNPYTAESADYQKIDMTIRSVDSYLELPVVQEF
;
A
#
# COMPACT_ATOMS: atom_id res chain seq x y z
N MET A 1 6.40 -23.49 -36.84
CA MET A 1 6.43 -23.25 -35.39
C MET A 1 5.96 -21.84 -34.95
N LYS A 2 6.02 -20.77 -35.75
CA LYS A 2 5.53 -19.41 -35.36
C LYS A 2 4.02 -19.20 -35.42
N ARG A 3 3.21 -20.10 -35.97
CA ARG A 3 1.74 -19.99 -36.06
C ARG A 3 0.98 -20.74 -34.94
N ILE A 4 1.64 -21.57 -34.16
CA ILE A 4 1.02 -22.37 -33.09
C ILE A 4 1.09 -21.59 -31.75
N ILE A 5 2.08 -20.72 -31.58
CA ILE A 5 2.24 -19.89 -30.35
C ILE A 5 1.22 -18.76 -30.30
N THR A 6 0.76 -18.23 -31.43
CA THR A 6 -0.25 -17.14 -31.47
C THR A 6 -1.67 -17.64 -31.17
N VAL A 7 -1.97 -18.91 -31.36
CA VAL A 7 -3.30 -19.50 -31.09
C VAL A 7 -3.44 -19.87 -29.61
N ILE A 8 -2.36 -20.22 -28.93
CA ILE A 8 -2.36 -20.53 -27.49
C ILE A 8 -2.47 -19.24 -26.65
N ALA A 9 -1.89 -18.13 -27.10
CA ALA A 9 -2.02 -16.82 -26.44
C ALA A 9 -3.42 -16.18 -26.60
N LEU A 10 -4.18 -16.55 -27.65
CA LEU A 10 -5.55 -16.10 -27.86
C LEU A 10 -6.61 -16.98 -27.17
N MET A 11 -6.24 -18.19 -26.72
CA MET A 11 -7.14 -19.07 -25.96
C MET A 11 -7.01 -18.91 -24.44
N MET A 12 -6.01 -18.19 -23.92
CA MET A 12 -5.90 -17.86 -22.51
C MET A 12 -6.61 -16.56 -22.10
N SER A 13 -7.24 -15.84 -23.01
CA SER A 13 -8.02 -14.63 -22.72
C SER A 13 -9.52 -14.85 -22.54
N ALA A 14 -9.99 -16.08 -22.58
CA ALA A 14 -11.41 -16.40 -22.44
C ALA A 14 -11.57 -17.53 -21.42
N LEU A 15 -11.81 -17.16 -20.18
CA LEU A 15 -12.53 -17.85 -19.11
C LEU A 15 -11.99 -17.44 -17.72
N ALA A 16 -11.94 -16.15 -17.47
CA ALA A 16 -11.86 -15.70 -16.09
C ALA A 16 -13.28 -15.74 -15.51
N SER A 17 -13.73 -16.90 -15.06
CA SER A 17 -14.95 -17.04 -14.26
C SER A 17 -14.63 -16.73 -12.80
N ALA A 18 -15.34 -15.80 -12.19
CA ALA A 18 -15.30 -15.63 -10.76
C ALA A 18 -16.18 -16.68 -10.10
N PHE A 19 -15.66 -17.34 -9.06
CA PHE A 19 -16.43 -18.26 -8.23
C PHE A 19 -16.84 -17.53 -6.97
N ALA A 20 -18.14 -17.54 -6.66
CA ALA A 20 -18.64 -17.14 -5.36
C ALA A 20 -18.39 -18.26 -4.32
N GLN A 21 -18.46 -17.90 -3.05
CA GLN A 21 -18.22 -18.80 -1.90
C GLN A 21 -19.07 -20.09 -1.96
N ASN A 22 -20.30 -20.01 -2.50
CA ASN A 22 -21.21 -21.14 -2.67
C ASN A 22 -20.90 -22.00 -3.92
N GLY A 23 -19.79 -21.76 -4.61
CA GLY A 23 -19.41 -22.43 -5.86
C GLY A 23 -20.12 -21.91 -7.11
N GLN A 24 -20.95 -20.86 -6.99
CA GLN A 24 -21.61 -20.23 -8.13
C GLN A 24 -20.57 -19.56 -9.03
N ILE A 25 -20.61 -19.89 -10.32
CA ILE A 25 -19.82 -19.14 -11.33
C ILE A 25 -20.55 -17.83 -11.63
N VAL A 26 -19.85 -16.72 -11.43
CA VAL A 26 -20.32 -15.37 -11.74
C VAL A 26 -19.53 -14.88 -12.96
N ASP A 27 -20.01 -15.23 -14.15
CA ASP A 27 -19.46 -14.75 -15.42
C ASP A 27 -20.42 -13.77 -16.11
N ASP A 28 -20.02 -13.27 -17.27
CA ASP A 28 -20.83 -12.30 -18.02
C ASP A 28 -22.22 -12.84 -18.42
N ASN A 29 -22.37 -14.14 -18.64
CA ASN A 29 -23.67 -14.73 -18.98
C ASN A 29 -24.56 -14.79 -17.75
N TRP A 30 -24.00 -15.24 -16.63
CA TRP A 30 -24.71 -15.25 -15.36
C TRP A 30 -25.17 -13.83 -14.94
N LEU A 31 -24.31 -12.82 -15.13
CA LEU A 31 -24.67 -11.43 -14.86
C LEU A 31 -25.81 -10.92 -15.76
N LYS A 32 -25.79 -11.23 -17.05
CA LYS A 32 -26.88 -10.86 -17.98
C LYS A 32 -28.24 -11.44 -17.61
N GLU A 33 -28.26 -12.63 -17.02
CA GLU A 33 -29.49 -13.29 -16.60
C GLU A 33 -30.02 -12.74 -15.27
N ASN A 34 -29.12 -12.37 -14.36
CA ASN A 34 -29.48 -12.08 -12.97
C ASN A 34 -29.37 -10.60 -12.59
N TYR A 35 -28.73 -9.77 -13.43
CA TYR A 35 -28.49 -8.37 -13.15
C TYR A 35 -28.84 -7.46 -14.32
N THR A 36 -29.21 -6.24 -13.96
CA THR A 36 -29.26 -5.10 -14.88
C THR A 36 -28.11 -4.16 -14.56
N ARG A 37 -27.56 -3.49 -15.56
CA ARG A 37 -26.56 -2.42 -15.35
C ARG A 37 -27.11 -1.10 -15.85
N ARG A 38 -26.98 -0.09 -15.12
CA ARG A 38 -27.37 1.27 -15.44
C ARG A 38 -26.16 2.17 -15.25
N GLU A 39 -25.99 3.13 -16.18
CA GLU A 39 -24.98 4.19 -16.04
C GLU A 39 -25.71 5.51 -15.82
N VAL A 40 -25.26 6.26 -14.83
CA VAL A 40 -25.85 7.55 -14.47
C VAL A 40 -24.77 8.57 -14.15
N MET A 41 -25.11 9.83 -14.32
CA MET A 41 -24.32 10.96 -13.87
C MET A 41 -25.03 11.56 -12.65
N ILE A 42 -24.49 11.27 -11.44
CA ILE A 42 -25.07 11.74 -10.18
C ILE A 42 -24.63 13.16 -9.92
N GLU A 43 -25.59 14.07 -9.74
CA GLU A 43 -25.33 15.46 -9.41
C GLU A 43 -24.88 15.61 -7.95
N MET A 44 -23.76 16.30 -7.74
CA MET A 44 -23.20 16.64 -6.44
C MET A 44 -23.68 18.03 -5.98
N ARG A 45 -23.51 18.36 -4.71
CA ARG A 45 -23.96 19.62 -4.09
C ARG A 45 -23.44 20.91 -4.73
N ASP A 46 -22.35 20.81 -5.51
CA ASP A 46 -21.76 21.91 -6.27
C ASP A 46 -22.21 21.95 -7.75
N GLY A 47 -23.19 21.11 -8.13
CA GLY A 47 -23.73 21.00 -9.47
C GLY A 47 -22.85 20.24 -10.47
N LYS A 48 -21.77 19.58 -10.01
CA LYS A 48 -20.96 18.69 -10.86
C LYS A 48 -21.54 17.28 -10.86
N HIS A 49 -21.38 16.57 -11.99
CA HIS A 49 -21.93 15.24 -12.16
C HIS A 49 -20.82 14.18 -12.12
N ILE A 50 -21.06 13.12 -11.35
CA ILE A 50 -20.11 12.01 -11.14
C ILE A 50 -20.63 10.75 -11.80
N TYR A 51 -19.82 10.16 -12.70
CA TYR A 51 -20.15 8.94 -13.42
C TYR A 51 -20.23 7.74 -12.49
N THR A 52 -21.36 7.03 -12.56
CA THR A 52 -21.65 5.87 -11.70
C THR A 52 -22.26 4.75 -12.54
N ALA A 53 -21.69 3.55 -12.43
CA ALA A 53 -22.24 2.31 -12.98
C ALA A 53 -22.89 1.50 -11.86
N ILE A 54 -24.15 1.14 -12.02
CA ILE A 54 -24.97 0.45 -11.03
C ILE A 54 -25.38 -0.90 -11.60
N TYR A 55 -24.97 -1.98 -10.93
CA TYR A 55 -25.41 -3.35 -11.20
C TYR A 55 -26.47 -3.70 -10.19
N GLU A 56 -27.70 -3.88 -10.62
CA GLU A 56 -28.86 -4.11 -9.76
C GLU A 56 -29.46 -5.49 -10.06
N PRO A 57 -29.72 -6.35 -9.05
CA PRO A 57 -30.26 -7.68 -9.28
C PRO A 57 -31.69 -7.57 -9.81
N VAL A 58 -32.04 -8.40 -10.80
CA VAL A 58 -33.42 -8.46 -11.31
C VAL A 58 -34.36 -9.03 -10.25
N GLN A 59 -35.62 -8.58 -10.28
CA GLN A 59 -36.63 -8.99 -9.29
C GLN A 59 -36.77 -10.52 -9.17
N GLN A 60 -36.75 -11.22 -10.29
CA GLN A 60 -36.84 -12.68 -10.32
C GLN A 60 -35.67 -13.37 -9.62
N PHE A 61 -34.48 -12.80 -9.70
CA PHE A 61 -33.30 -13.31 -9.00
C PHE A 61 -33.41 -13.09 -7.49
N LEU A 62 -33.85 -11.91 -7.04
CA LEU A 62 -34.09 -11.64 -5.62
C LEU A 62 -35.17 -12.60 -5.05
N GLU A 63 -36.23 -12.87 -5.79
CA GLU A 63 -37.28 -13.82 -5.38
C GLU A 63 -36.74 -15.25 -5.20
N LYS A 64 -35.84 -15.70 -6.10
CA LYS A 64 -35.14 -16.99 -5.94
C LYS A 64 -34.32 -17.06 -4.66
N LEU A 65 -33.73 -15.90 -4.25
CA LEU A 65 -32.97 -15.78 -3.00
C LEU A 65 -33.87 -15.55 -1.76
N GLY A 66 -35.18 -15.42 -1.93
CA GLY A 66 -36.13 -15.07 -0.84
C GLY A 66 -35.93 -13.63 -0.32
N LYS A 67 -35.38 -12.73 -1.13
CA LYS A 67 -35.07 -11.34 -0.76
C LYS A 67 -36.05 -10.36 -1.43
N LYS A 68 -36.33 -9.25 -0.75
CA LYS A 68 -37.06 -8.10 -1.32
C LYS A 68 -36.15 -7.05 -1.91
N ALA A 69 -34.98 -6.88 -1.31
CA ALA A 69 -33.93 -5.93 -1.69
C ALA A 69 -32.59 -6.39 -1.12
N GLY A 70 -31.49 -5.98 -1.73
CA GLY A 70 -30.12 -6.21 -1.23
C GLY A 70 -29.47 -4.94 -0.68
N PRO A 71 -28.39 -5.05 0.09
CA PRO A 71 -27.55 -3.90 0.44
C PRO A 71 -26.78 -3.39 -0.78
N ILE A 72 -26.23 -2.18 -0.66
CA ILE A 72 -25.36 -1.59 -1.65
C ILE A 72 -23.91 -1.86 -1.25
N MET A 73 -23.08 -2.37 -2.19
CA MET A 73 -21.62 -2.37 -2.10
C MET A 73 -21.06 -1.33 -3.03
N LEU A 74 -20.48 -0.28 -2.47
CA LEU A 74 -19.93 0.87 -3.20
C LEU A 74 -18.41 0.78 -3.36
N PHE A 75 -17.94 0.99 -4.58
CA PHE A 75 -16.53 1.05 -4.96
C PHE A 75 -16.25 2.33 -5.75
N ARG A 76 -15.32 3.16 -5.28
CA ARG A 76 -14.91 4.42 -5.94
C ARG A 76 -13.48 4.31 -6.48
N THR A 77 -13.21 4.82 -7.68
CA THR A 77 -11.92 4.64 -8.34
C THR A 77 -11.52 5.80 -9.25
N PRO A 78 -10.22 6.17 -9.29
CA PRO A 78 -9.69 7.12 -10.25
C PRO A 78 -9.18 6.44 -11.54
N TYR A 79 -9.24 5.09 -11.61
CA TYR A 79 -8.59 4.31 -12.68
C TYR A 79 -9.49 4.01 -13.88
N GLY A 80 -10.76 4.42 -13.83
CA GLY A 80 -11.75 4.19 -14.89
C GLY A 80 -12.51 2.86 -14.75
N LEU A 81 -13.69 2.83 -15.40
CA LEU A 81 -14.68 1.76 -15.26
C LEU A 81 -15.18 1.29 -16.64
N LYS A 82 -14.24 0.96 -17.53
CA LYS A 82 -14.61 0.40 -18.85
C LYS A 82 -15.39 -0.90 -18.72
N PRO A 83 -16.37 -1.17 -19.61
CA PRO A 83 -16.79 -0.34 -20.75
C PRO A 83 -17.69 0.81 -20.31
N TYR A 84 -17.68 1.91 -21.07
CA TYR A 84 -18.56 3.05 -20.91
C TYR A 84 -19.66 3.00 -21.97
N GLY A 85 -20.94 3.02 -21.56
CA GLY A 85 -22.10 3.19 -22.44
C GLY A 85 -22.43 4.65 -22.68
N LEU A 86 -22.21 5.50 -21.65
CA LEU A 86 -22.35 6.95 -21.77
C LEU A 86 -21.23 7.58 -22.62
N LYS A 87 -21.58 8.62 -23.36
CA LYS A 87 -20.63 9.47 -24.05
C LYS A 87 -20.25 10.69 -23.19
N PRO A 88 -19.09 11.32 -23.43
CA PRO A 88 -18.74 12.57 -22.77
C PRO A 88 -19.85 13.63 -22.91
N GLY A 89 -20.27 14.22 -21.77
CA GLY A 89 -21.36 15.22 -21.73
C GLY A 89 -22.79 14.66 -21.77
N GLN A 90 -22.95 13.35 -21.84
CA GLN A 90 -24.27 12.71 -21.75
C GLN A 90 -24.61 12.45 -20.27
N ILE A 91 -25.81 12.85 -19.84
CA ILE A 91 -26.23 12.76 -18.42
C ILE A 91 -26.92 11.43 -18.11
N GLU A 92 -27.70 10.86 -19.04
CA GLU A 92 -28.39 9.59 -18.86
C GLU A 92 -28.34 8.71 -20.11
N THR A 93 -28.27 7.41 -19.90
CA THR A 93 -28.72 6.42 -20.88
C THR A 93 -30.17 6.15 -20.60
N GLU A 94 -31.08 6.61 -21.47
CA GLU A 94 -32.49 6.25 -21.41
C GLU A 94 -32.62 4.71 -21.32
N GLY A 95 -32.82 4.18 -20.10
CA GLY A 95 -33.36 2.87 -19.83
C GLY A 95 -32.76 1.64 -20.53
N LYS A 96 -31.67 1.76 -21.26
CA LYS A 96 -31.04 0.63 -21.93
C LYS A 96 -30.16 -0.14 -20.95
N VAL A 97 -30.74 -1.18 -20.42
CA VAL A 97 -29.99 -2.29 -19.82
C VAL A 97 -29.16 -2.92 -20.92
N GLU A 98 -27.92 -2.53 -21.02
CA GLU A 98 -27.03 -3.13 -22.01
C GLU A 98 -26.50 -4.49 -21.54
N LYS A 99 -26.33 -5.38 -22.52
CA LYS A 99 -25.71 -6.68 -22.34
C LYS A 99 -24.24 -6.49 -21.96
N TYR A 100 -23.83 -7.06 -20.83
CA TYR A 100 -22.47 -6.84 -20.34
C TYR A 100 -21.46 -7.68 -20.98
N PRO A 101 -20.42 -7.10 -21.50
CA PRO A 101 -19.08 -7.61 -21.32
C PRO A 101 -18.54 -7.09 -19.99
N GLY A 102 -17.86 -7.89 -19.22
CA GLY A 102 -17.16 -7.59 -18.00
C GLY A 102 -16.96 -6.12 -17.61
N GLY A 103 -16.86 -5.82 -16.43
CA GLY A 103 -16.74 -4.47 -15.88
C GLY A 103 -17.01 -4.54 -14.40
N MET A 104 -17.65 -5.62 -13.98
CA MET A 104 -17.70 -5.97 -12.58
C MET A 104 -16.32 -6.50 -12.17
N LYS A 105 -15.80 -5.99 -11.06
CA LYS A 105 -14.56 -6.52 -10.50
C LYS A 105 -14.79 -7.93 -9.96
N TRP A 106 -13.80 -8.79 -10.14
CA TRP A 106 -13.85 -10.20 -9.73
C TRP A 106 -14.09 -10.40 -8.24
N ASP A 107 -13.58 -9.50 -7.41
CA ASP A 107 -13.76 -9.47 -5.96
C ASP A 107 -15.19 -9.10 -5.53
N MET A 108 -16.10 -8.83 -6.46
CA MET A 108 -17.52 -8.58 -6.22
C MET A 108 -18.40 -9.81 -6.40
N ALA A 109 -17.85 -10.95 -6.81
CA ALA A 109 -18.62 -12.16 -7.14
C ALA A 109 -19.47 -12.68 -5.96
N ASN A 110 -18.92 -12.71 -4.76
CA ASN A 110 -19.64 -13.15 -3.56
C ASN A 110 -20.87 -12.28 -3.29
N TYR A 111 -20.73 -10.97 -3.41
CA TYR A 111 -21.81 -10.01 -3.20
C TYR A 111 -22.88 -10.12 -4.29
N ALA A 112 -22.45 -10.28 -5.55
CA ALA A 112 -23.37 -10.47 -6.66
C ALA A 112 -24.19 -11.76 -6.52
N ALA A 113 -23.55 -12.88 -6.15
CA ALA A 113 -24.23 -14.16 -5.95
C ALA A 113 -25.32 -14.10 -4.85
N GLU A 114 -25.19 -13.18 -3.89
CA GLU A 114 -26.16 -12.94 -2.82
C GLU A 114 -27.18 -11.83 -3.15
N GLY A 115 -27.22 -11.33 -4.38
CA GLY A 115 -28.20 -10.33 -4.81
C GLY A 115 -27.99 -8.94 -4.24
N TRP A 116 -26.73 -8.54 -4.01
CA TRP A 116 -26.38 -7.18 -3.59
C TRP A 116 -26.33 -6.25 -4.78
N ILE A 117 -26.61 -4.97 -4.55
CA ILE A 117 -26.42 -3.93 -5.56
C ILE A 117 -24.94 -3.56 -5.58
N ILE A 118 -24.29 -3.70 -6.74
CA ILE A 118 -22.88 -3.34 -6.90
C ILE A 118 -22.81 -1.99 -7.59
N VAL A 119 -22.16 -1.05 -6.94
CA VAL A 119 -21.98 0.32 -7.45
C VAL A 119 -20.50 0.60 -7.66
N GLN A 120 -20.16 0.98 -8.87
CA GLN A 120 -18.81 1.40 -9.25
C GLN A 120 -18.85 2.84 -9.73
N GLN A 121 -18.04 3.71 -9.14
CA GLN A 121 -18.06 5.14 -9.40
C GLN A 121 -16.67 5.65 -9.77
N ASN A 122 -16.55 6.42 -10.87
CA ASN A 122 -15.36 7.24 -11.12
C ASN A 122 -15.36 8.42 -10.15
N VAL A 123 -14.19 8.77 -9.61
CA VAL A 123 -14.08 9.95 -8.77
C VAL A 123 -14.09 11.24 -9.59
N ARG A 124 -14.35 12.36 -8.93
CA ARG A 124 -14.38 13.72 -9.50
C ARG A 124 -13.16 13.99 -10.40
N GLY A 125 -13.40 14.56 -11.58
CA GLY A 125 -12.36 14.95 -12.54
C GLY A 125 -11.60 13.78 -13.18
N LYS A 126 -12.11 12.56 -13.07
CA LYS A 126 -11.56 11.39 -13.76
C LYS A 126 -12.58 10.77 -14.71
N PHE A 127 -12.12 10.45 -15.92
CA PHE A 127 -12.92 9.83 -16.99
C PHE A 127 -14.19 10.62 -17.32
N LEU A 128 -15.37 10.04 -17.16
CA LEU A 128 -16.64 10.70 -17.47
C LEU A 128 -17.12 11.63 -16.34
N SER A 129 -16.54 11.56 -15.15
CA SER A 129 -16.88 12.46 -14.05
C SER A 129 -16.40 13.89 -14.31
N GLU A 130 -17.27 14.85 -14.03
CA GLU A 130 -16.98 16.27 -14.11
C GLU A 130 -16.16 16.77 -12.92
N GLY A 131 -15.82 18.05 -12.97
CA GLY A 131 -15.02 18.73 -11.95
C GLY A 131 -13.52 18.58 -12.18
N GLU A 132 -12.73 19.05 -11.21
CA GLU A 132 -11.27 19.02 -11.28
C GLU A 132 -10.74 17.91 -10.37
N TYR A 133 -9.81 17.10 -10.90
CA TYR A 133 -9.13 16.07 -10.11
C TYR A 133 -7.98 16.68 -9.32
N GLU A 134 -7.90 16.33 -8.06
CA GLU A 134 -6.77 16.63 -7.18
C GLU A 134 -6.26 15.35 -6.52
N ASN A 135 -4.94 15.11 -6.58
CA ASN A 135 -4.33 13.94 -5.96
C ASN A 135 -4.40 14.05 -4.44
N MET A 136 -4.85 12.98 -3.78
CA MET A 136 -5.01 12.95 -2.33
C MET A 136 -5.68 14.23 -1.83
N ARG A 137 -6.84 14.54 -2.41
CA ARG A 137 -7.57 15.78 -2.09
C ARG A 137 -7.73 15.96 -0.58
N PRO A 138 -7.34 17.12 -0.02
CA PRO A 138 -7.49 17.40 1.39
C PRO A 138 -8.92 17.22 1.88
N TYR A 139 -9.07 16.63 3.07
CA TYR A 139 -10.35 16.51 3.76
C TYR A 139 -10.76 17.85 4.36
N VAL A 140 -11.92 18.37 3.98
CA VAL A 140 -12.41 19.70 4.40
C VAL A 140 -13.76 19.66 5.12
N SER A 141 -14.44 18.50 5.13
CA SER A 141 -15.78 18.36 5.75
C SER A 141 -15.78 18.50 7.29
N GLY A 142 -14.63 18.35 7.94
CA GLY A 142 -14.50 18.55 9.38
C GLY A 142 -15.03 17.37 10.23
N PRO A 143 -15.03 17.53 11.57
CA PRO A 143 -15.28 16.43 12.50
C PRO A 143 -16.73 15.91 12.50
N ASP A 144 -17.68 16.69 12.02
CA ASP A 144 -19.09 16.32 11.99
C ASP A 144 -19.48 15.55 10.70
N GLY A 145 -18.52 15.37 9.79
CA GLY A 145 -18.69 14.67 8.53
C GLY A 145 -19.21 15.56 7.40
N ALA A 146 -19.80 14.94 6.37
CA ALA A 146 -20.11 15.59 5.10
C ALA A 146 -21.60 15.91 4.89
N ALA A 147 -22.44 15.86 5.95
CA ALA A 147 -23.87 16.12 5.84
C ALA A 147 -24.18 17.56 5.44
N ASP A 148 -23.47 18.51 6.01
CA ASP A 148 -23.71 19.93 5.78
C ASP A 148 -22.94 20.46 4.57
N THR A 149 -23.54 21.44 3.89
CA THR A 149 -22.87 22.16 2.80
C THR A 149 -22.11 23.33 3.36
N VAL A 150 -20.79 23.27 3.31
CA VAL A 150 -19.90 24.34 3.76
C VAL A 150 -19.65 25.30 2.60
N VAL A 151 -19.87 26.61 2.82
CA VAL A 151 -19.62 27.66 1.83
C VAL A 151 -18.58 28.63 2.34
N VAL A 152 -17.47 28.77 1.63
CA VAL A 152 -16.40 29.73 1.94
C VAL A 152 -16.30 30.75 0.82
N LYS A 153 -16.48 32.04 1.15
CA LYS A 153 -16.44 33.14 0.18
C LYS A 153 -17.35 32.93 -1.06
N GLY A 154 -18.53 32.33 -0.84
CA GLY A 154 -19.49 32.06 -1.91
C GLY A 154 -19.21 30.80 -2.75
N VAL A 155 -18.20 30.03 -2.39
CA VAL A 155 -17.83 28.77 -3.07
C VAL A 155 -18.18 27.59 -2.17
N VAL A 156 -18.96 26.64 -2.71
CA VAL A 156 -19.27 25.37 -2.04
C VAL A 156 -17.97 24.56 -1.91
N GLN A 157 -17.63 24.20 -0.68
CA GLN A 157 -16.48 23.36 -0.42
C GLN A 157 -16.83 21.91 -0.66
N VAL A 158 -15.99 21.20 -1.43
CA VAL A 158 -16.18 19.79 -1.77
C VAL A 158 -14.88 19.00 -1.59
N ASP A 159 -15.03 17.80 -1.11
CA ASP A 159 -14.00 16.78 -1.03
C ASP A 159 -14.58 15.41 -1.41
N ASP A 160 -13.79 14.37 -1.33
CA ASP A 160 -14.27 13.02 -1.66
C ASP A 160 -15.25 12.45 -0.61
N ALA A 161 -15.27 13.00 0.60
CA ALA A 161 -16.27 12.65 1.61
C ALA A 161 -17.63 13.27 1.29
N THR A 162 -17.68 14.52 0.80
CA THR A 162 -18.94 15.13 0.33
C THR A 162 -19.47 14.43 -0.91
N ASP A 163 -18.60 14.06 -1.86
CA ASP A 163 -19.00 13.37 -3.09
C ASP A 163 -19.62 12.00 -2.80
N VAL A 164 -19.03 11.24 -1.86
CA VAL A 164 -19.61 9.93 -1.48
C VAL A 164 -20.91 10.10 -0.70
N TYR A 165 -21.02 11.13 0.14
CA TYR A 165 -22.25 11.43 0.87
C TYR A 165 -23.42 11.68 -0.12
N ASP A 166 -23.24 12.62 -1.04
CA ASP A 166 -24.26 12.97 -2.04
C ASP A 166 -24.59 11.78 -2.94
N SER A 167 -23.60 10.97 -3.29
CA SER A 167 -23.80 9.76 -4.10
C SER A 167 -24.66 8.74 -3.37
N ILE A 168 -24.44 8.51 -2.08
CA ILE A 168 -25.22 7.57 -1.27
C ILE A 168 -26.66 8.08 -1.13
N GLU A 169 -26.86 9.36 -0.85
CA GLU A 169 -28.20 9.98 -0.80
C GLU A 169 -28.99 9.74 -2.09
N TRP A 170 -28.34 9.88 -3.25
CA TRP A 170 -28.95 9.61 -4.53
C TRP A 170 -29.25 8.10 -4.72
N LEU A 171 -28.28 7.23 -4.40
CA LEU A 171 -28.42 5.78 -4.55
C LEU A 171 -29.58 5.22 -3.72
N LEU A 172 -29.71 5.67 -2.46
CA LEU A 172 -30.81 5.23 -1.58
C LEU A 172 -32.18 5.55 -2.14
N LYS A 173 -32.34 6.65 -2.85
CA LYS A 173 -33.60 7.09 -3.46
C LYS A 173 -33.89 6.44 -4.81
N ASN A 174 -32.84 6.02 -5.54
CA ASN A 174 -32.95 5.63 -6.94
C ASN A 174 -32.63 4.16 -7.23
N THR A 175 -32.41 3.33 -6.20
CA THR A 175 -32.20 1.87 -6.34
C THR A 175 -33.12 1.11 -5.40
N LYS A 176 -33.36 -0.17 -5.69
CA LYS A 176 -34.17 -1.04 -4.84
C LYS A 176 -33.30 -1.67 -3.73
N ASN A 177 -32.85 -0.88 -2.79
CA ASN A 177 -31.93 -1.24 -1.72
C ASN A 177 -32.63 -1.50 -0.37
N ASN A 178 -31.89 -2.09 0.59
CA ASN A 178 -32.35 -2.32 1.96
C ASN A 178 -31.97 -1.20 2.95
N GLY A 179 -31.40 -0.08 2.48
CA GLY A 179 -30.94 1.05 3.29
C GLY A 179 -29.53 0.91 3.87
N ASN A 180 -28.83 -0.21 3.65
CA ASN A 180 -27.49 -0.46 4.17
C ASN A 180 -26.44 -0.37 3.05
N VAL A 181 -25.34 0.34 3.32
CA VAL A 181 -24.22 0.54 2.39
C VAL A 181 -22.94 0.00 3.01
N GLY A 182 -22.23 -0.83 2.25
CA GLY A 182 -20.85 -1.20 2.48
C GLY A 182 -19.94 -0.45 1.51
N VAL A 183 -18.75 -0.09 1.95
CA VAL A 183 -17.74 0.56 1.08
C VAL A 183 -16.43 -0.20 1.19
N LYS A 184 -15.80 -0.51 0.05
CA LYS A 184 -14.48 -1.16 0.01
C LYS A 184 -13.62 -0.64 -1.13
N GLY A 185 -12.32 -0.78 -0.99
CA GLY A 185 -11.38 -0.45 -2.07
C GLY A 185 -9.93 -0.69 -1.67
N VAL A 186 -9.09 -0.97 -2.67
CA VAL A 186 -7.65 -1.24 -2.51
C VAL A 186 -6.85 -0.07 -3.04
N SER A 187 -5.78 0.35 -2.34
CA SER A 187 -4.89 1.39 -2.82
C SER A 187 -5.59 2.77 -2.82
N TYR A 188 -5.52 3.51 -3.89
CA TYR A 188 -6.30 4.74 -4.05
C TYR A 188 -7.81 4.56 -3.77
N PRO A 189 -8.50 3.51 -4.26
CA PRO A 189 -9.84 3.17 -3.79
C PRO A 189 -9.95 2.93 -2.26
N GLY A 190 -8.89 2.50 -1.60
CA GLY A 190 -8.78 2.43 -0.14
C GLY A 190 -8.79 3.81 0.52
N PHE A 191 -8.07 4.78 -0.05
CA PHE A 191 -8.14 6.19 0.33
C PHE A 191 -9.60 6.70 0.27
N TYR A 192 -10.31 6.46 -0.85
CA TYR A 192 -11.72 6.87 -0.97
C TYR A 192 -12.63 6.13 0.01
N THR A 193 -12.29 4.91 0.39
CA THR A 193 -13.03 4.15 1.41
C THR A 193 -12.84 4.76 2.81
N THR A 194 -11.63 5.23 3.13
CA THR A 194 -11.35 5.99 4.35
C THR A 194 -12.16 7.30 4.39
N LEU A 195 -12.21 8.04 3.28
CA LEU A 195 -13.02 9.26 3.17
C LEU A 195 -14.54 8.98 3.23
N ALA A 196 -14.98 7.80 2.74
CA ALA A 196 -16.37 7.39 2.93
C ALA A 196 -16.73 7.19 4.42
N ALA A 197 -15.83 6.59 5.21
CA ALA A 197 -16.02 6.52 6.66
C ALA A 197 -16.04 7.91 7.31
N LEU A 198 -15.18 8.81 6.87
CA LEU A 198 -15.11 10.21 7.32
C LEU A 198 -16.34 11.03 6.91
N SER A 199 -17.06 10.64 5.86
CA SER A 199 -18.31 11.29 5.46
C SER A 199 -19.41 11.19 6.53
N ARG A 200 -19.32 10.19 7.42
CA ARG A 200 -20.29 9.88 8.48
C ARG A 200 -21.72 9.67 7.98
N HIS A 201 -21.87 9.23 6.73
CA HIS A 201 -23.20 8.96 6.18
C HIS A 201 -23.87 7.82 6.94
N PRO A 202 -25.13 8.01 7.48
CA PRO A 202 -25.77 7.05 8.38
C PRO A 202 -26.11 5.70 7.74
N ALA A 203 -26.22 5.63 6.42
CA ALA A 203 -26.43 4.38 5.69
C ALA A 203 -25.17 3.52 5.58
N ILE A 204 -23.96 4.06 5.77
CA ILE A 204 -22.75 3.25 5.78
C ILE A 204 -22.74 2.42 7.06
N LYS A 205 -22.80 1.10 6.92
CA LYS A 205 -22.85 0.15 8.04
C LYS A 205 -21.53 -0.57 8.27
N ALA A 206 -20.65 -0.59 7.26
CA ALA A 206 -19.32 -1.14 7.35
C ALA A 206 -18.44 -0.59 6.23
N ALA A 207 -17.13 -0.47 6.48
CA ALA A 207 -16.16 -0.08 5.46
C ALA A 207 -14.88 -0.93 5.57
N SER A 208 -14.25 -1.20 4.41
CA SER A 208 -12.99 -1.94 4.34
C SER A 208 -11.98 -1.17 3.49
N PRO A 209 -11.21 -0.24 4.09
CA PRO A 209 -10.03 0.33 3.45
C PRO A 209 -8.93 -0.73 3.39
N GLN A 210 -8.48 -1.06 2.18
CA GLN A 210 -7.54 -2.13 1.90
C GLN A 210 -6.27 -1.53 1.29
N ALA A 211 -5.11 -1.75 1.93
CA ALA A 211 -3.88 -1.04 1.59
C ALA A 211 -4.20 0.41 1.17
N PRO A 212 -4.87 1.20 2.02
CA PRO A 212 -5.27 2.54 1.64
C PRO A 212 -4.05 3.45 1.54
N ALA A 213 -3.94 4.19 0.44
CA ALA A 213 -3.01 5.30 0.40
C ALA A 213 -3.36 6.31 1.51
N THR A 214 -2.39 6.75 2.29
CA THR A 214 -2.58 7.65 3.43
C THR A 214 -1.59 8.81 3.40
N ASP A 215 -0.44 8.65 4.02
CA ASP A 215 0.59 9.66 4.11
C ASP A 215 1.71 9.39 3.11
N TRP A 216 1.63 10.02 1.94
CA TRP A 216 2.58 9.83 0.85
C TRP A 216 3.99 10.41 1.11
N PHE A 217 4.21 11.07 2.23
CA PHE A 217 5.54 11.47 2.66
C PHE A 217 6.18 10.46 3.60
N MET A 218 5.37 9.77 4.40
CA MET A 218 5.90 8.91 5.46
C MET A 218 6.11 7.46 5.03
N GLY A 219 5.25 6.88 4.20
CA GLY A 219 5.41 5.46 3.98
C GLY A 219 4.57 4.79 2.89
N ASP A 220 3.89 5.56 2.06
CA ASP A 220 3.12 5.03 0.94
C ASP A 220 3.81 5.38 -0.40
N ASP A 221 3.20 5.12 -1.52
CA ASP A 221 3.66 5.18 -2.92
C ASP A 221 4.79 6.16 -3.27
N ALA A 222 4.78 7.37 -2.72
CA ALA A 222 5.68 8.44 -3.18
C ALA A 222 6.98 8.54 -2.39
N HIS A 223 6.94 8.30 -1.08
CA HIS A 223 8.12 8.38 -0.20
C HIS A 223 8.06 7.35 0.92
N HIS A 224 9.25 7.03 1.47
CA HIS A 224 9.41 6.37 2.76
C HIS A 224 10.24 7.26 3.67
N ASN A 225 9.67 7.68 4.81
CA ASN A 225 10.31 8.61 5.75
C ASN A 225 10.89 9.87 5.05
N GLY A 226 10.20 10.35 4.02
CA GLY A 226 10.64 11.49 3.21
C GLY A 226 11.70 11.18 2.14
N ALA A 227 12.15 9.94 2.00
CA ALA A 227 12.99 9.51 0.88
C ALA A 227 12.11 9.19 -0.34
N LEU A 228 12.37 9.82 -1.48
CA LEU A 228 11.56 9.66 -2.70
C LEU A 228 11.67 8.23 -3.26
N CYS A 229 10.53 7.57 -3.45
CA CYS A 229 10.40 6.29 -4.16
C CYS A 229 10.50 6.54 -5.68
N LEU A 230 11.74 6.65 -6.19
CA LEU A 230 12.02 7.18 -7.52
C LEU A 230 11.34 6.42 -8.65
N ALA A 231 11.54 5.09 -8.70
CA ALA A 231 11.03 4.28 -9.79
C ALA A 231 9.49 4.30 -9.85
N ASP A 232 8.84 4.20 -8.70
CA ASP A 232 7.38 4.19 -8.58
C ASP A 232 6.78 5.57 -8.84
N ALA A 233 7.26 6.61 -8.16
CA ALA A 233 6.76 7.97 -8.34
C ALA A 233 6.88 8.44 -9.80
N CYS A 234 8.00 8.16 -10.48
CA CYS A 234 8.17 8.47 -11.89
C CYS A 234 7.25 7.64 -12.79
N ARG A 235 7.20 6.32 -12.58
CA ARG A 235 6.42 5.41 -13.42
C ARG A 235 4.93 5.69 -13.33
N PHE A 236 4.42 5.76 -12.11
CA PHE A 236 3.02 6.04 -11.82
C PHE A 236 2.66 7.46 -12.26
N GLY A 237 3.44 8.46 -11.83
CA GLY A 237 3.18 9.86 -12.11
C GLY A 237 3.16 10.19 -13.59
N SER A 238 4.07 9.59 -14.37
CA SER A 238 4.18 9.84 -15.82
C SER A 238 2.93 9.50 -16.64
N SER A 239 2.01 8.72 -16.08
CA SER A 239 0.70 8.45 -16.70
C SER A 239 -0.45 9.02 -15.88
N PHE A 240 -0.44 8.83 -14.55
CA PHE A 240 -1.56 9.11 -13.68
C PHE A 240 -1.72 10.60 -13.35
N TYR A 241 -0.60 11.35 -13.19
CA TYR A 241 -0.63 12.80 -12.91
C TYR A 241 -0.84 13.66 -14.15
N ARG A 242 -0.87 13.05 -15.33
CA ARG A 242 -1.16 13.80 -16.55
C ARG A 242 -2.53 14.46 -16.46
N HIS A 243 -2.55 15.78 -16.73
CA HIS A 243 -3.81 16.50 -16.87
C HIS A 243 -4.60 15.94 -18.04
N ARG A 244 -5.87 15.68 -17.83
CA ARG A 244 -6.81 15.27 -18.86
C ARG A 244 -8.01 16.19 -18.88
N PRO A 245 -8.44 16.65 -20.04
CA PRO A 245 -9.74 17.29 -20.13
C PRO A 245 -10.82 16.24 -19.80
N CYS A 246 -11.65 16.53 -18.84
CA CYS A 246 -12.82 15.71 -18.47
C CYS A 246 -14.10 16.45 -18.89
N PRO A 247 -15.16 15.71 -19.25
CA PRO A 247 -15.28 14.25 -19.30
C PRO A 247 -14.60 13.60 -20.54
N SER A 248 -13.98 12.44 -20.37
CA SER A 248 -13.33 11.67 -21.44
C SER A 248 -13.31 10.17 -21.10
N THR A 249 -13.42 9.28 -22.09
CA THR A 249 -13.28 7.84 -21.93
C THR A 249 -11.85 7.34 -22.18
N GLU A 250 -10.93 8.22 -22.56
CA GLU A 250 -9.55 7.87 -22.88
C GLU A 250 -8.71 7.60 -21.65
N ARG A 251 -7.80 6.61 -21.73
CA ARG A 251 -6.73 6.40 -20.77
C ARG A 251 -5.43 6.97 -21.34
N LEU A 252 -4.82 7.90 -20.63
CA LEU A 252 -3.52 8.45 -21.02
C LEU A 252 -2.40 7.46 -20.71
N GLY A 253 -1.54 7.21 -21.69
CA GLY A 253 -0.33 6.41 -21.48
C GLY A 253 0.77 7.18 -20.75
N SER A 254 1.82 6.47 -20.32
CA SER A 254 3.02 7.06 -19.75
C SER A 254 3.77 7.94 -20.75
N ILE A 255 4.23 9.11 -20.32
CA ILE A 255 5.19 9.94 -21.06
C ILE A 255 6.62 9.45 -20.87
N LEU A 256 6.88 8.75 -19.76
CA LEU A 256 8.17 8.15 -19.48
C LEU A 256 8.34 6.85 -20.29
N LYS A 257 9.39 6.79 -21.09
CA LYS A 257 9.77 5.60 -21.85
C LYS A 257 11.07 5.06 -21.31
N ILE A 258 11.03 3.90 -20.69
CA ILE A 258 12.18 3.18 -20.18
C ILE A 258 12.44 2.02 -21.13
N ASP A 259 13.54 2.08 -21.86
CA ASP A 259 13.94 1.14 -22.92
C ASP A 259 15.11 0.24 -22.52
N LYS A 260 15.62 0.41 -21.32
CA LYS A 260 16.71 -0.34 -20.72
C LYS A 260 16.43 -0.66 -19.26
N ASP A 261 17.30 -1.41 -18.64
CA ASP A 261 17.24 -1.71 -17.21
C ASP A 261 17.04 -0.46 -16.35
N LEU A 262 16.19 -0.53 -15.32
CA LEU A 262 15.87 0.60 -14.45
C LEU A 262 17.13 1.20 -13.79
N TYR A 263 18.01 0.35 -13.30
CA TYR A 263 19.26 0.80 -12.68
C TYR A 263 20.09 1.62 -13.67
N GLU A 264 20.30 1.09 -14.89
CA GLU A 264 21.04 1.79 -15.96
C GLU A 264 20.32 3.04 -16.44
N PHE A 265 18.99 3.06 -16.38
CA PHE A 265 18.19 4.20 -16.81
C PHE A 265 18.37 5.40 -15.88
N TYR A 266 18.33 5.17 -14.57
CA TYR A 266 18.43 6.26 -13.59
C TYR A 266 19.88 6.56 -13.12
N LEU A 267 20.84 5.67 -13.32
CA LEU A 267 22.22 5.85 -12.87
C LEU A 267 22.84 7.12 -13.46
N GLY A 268 23.39 7.95 -12.57
CA GLY A 268 24.07 9.20 -12.91
C GLY A 268 23.13 10.34 -13.35
N ARG A 269 21.81 10.16 -13.27
CA ARG A 269 20.84 11.22 -13.55
C ARG A 269 20.42 11.91 -12.25
N PRO A 270 20.72 13.18 -12.06
CA PRO A 270 20.24 13.95 -10.92
C PRO A 270 18.71 14.15 -11.02
N LEU A 271 18.03 14.30 -9.88
CA LEU A 271 16.57 14.50 -9.84
C LEU A 271 16.11 15.72 -10.65
N LYS A 272 16.89 16.78 -10.69
CA LYS A 272 16.61 17.96 -11.53
C LYS A 272 16.50 17.62 -13.02
N GLU A 273 17.31 16.66 -13.52
CA GLU A 273 17.24 16.21 -14.91
C GLU A 273 15.98 15.38 -15.17
N ILE A 274 15.61 14.52 -14.21
CA ILE A 274 14.38 13.71 -14.28
C ILE A 274 13.15 14.60 -14.25
N ASP A 275 13.14 15.61 -13.39
CA ASP A 275 12.08 16.62 -13.30
C ASP A 275 11.89 17.35 -14.64
N ALA A 276 12.97 17.83 -15.23
CA ALA A 276 12.94 18.47 -16.55
C ALA A 276 12.42 17.54 -17.67
N PHE A 277 12.73 16.24 -17.58
CA PHE A 277 12.25 15.23 -18.52
C PHE A 277 10.74 14.94 -18.39
N LEU A 278 10.21 14.92 -17.18
CA LEU A 278 8.78 14.74 -16.92
C LEU A 278 7.97 15.99 -17.29
N GLY A 279 8.59 17.16 -17.20
CA GLY A 279 8.08 18.44 -17.68
C GLY A 279 6.93 19.03 -16.85
N ASP A 280 6.55 20.26 -17.20
CA ASP A 280 5.58 21.07 -16.44
C ASP A 280 4.14 20.53 -16.47
N SER A 281 3.87 19.51 -17.28
CA SER A 281 2.50 18.98 -17.45
C SER A 281 1.99 18.10 -16.31
N LEU A 282 2.88 17.69 -15.39
CA LEU A 282 2.56 16.81 -14.27
C LEU A 282 2.40 17.63 -12.97
N ARG A 283 1.27 18.34 -12.85
CA ARG A 283 1.03 19.27 -11.74
C ARG A 283 1.39 18.70 -10.37
N PHE A 284 0.96 17.46 -10.05
CA PHE A 284 1.22 16.89 -8.73
C PHE A 284 2.70 16.51 -8.53
N TRP A 285 3.38 16.06 -9.59
CA TRP A 285 4.83 15.85 -9.54
C TRP A 285 5.57 17.15 -9.18
N ASN A 286 5.24 18.25 -9.86
CA ASN A 286 5.85 19.55 -9.60
C ASN A 286 5.59 20.02 -8.17
N GLN A 287 4.37 19.83 -7.67
CA GLN A 287 4.05 20.10 -6.25
C GLN A 287 4.91 19.27 -5.28
N MET A 288 5.11 17.97 -5.54
CA MET A 288 6.00 17.15 -4.71
C MET A 288 7.43 17.68 -4.70
N MET A 289 7.95 18.11 -5.87
CA MET A 289 9.31 18.67 -5.97
C MET A 289 9.45 20.03 -5.25
N GLU A 290 8.36 20.78 -5.08
CA GLU A 290 8.32 22.03 -4.31
C GLU A 290 8.22 21.81 -2.80
N HIS A 291 7.78 20.60 -2.35
CA HIS A 291 7.53 20.27 -0.94
C HIS A 291 8.45 19.13 -0.43
N PRO A 292 9.80 19.39 -0.34
CA PRO A 292 10.76 18.36 0.05
C PRO A 292 10.75 17.98 1.54
N ASP A 293 10.04 18.73 2.36
CA ASP A 293 9.92 18.55 3.81
C ASP A 293 8.46 18.30 4.18
N TYR A 294 8.21 17.66 5.34
CA TYR A 294 6.86 17.40 5.83
C TYR A 294 6.21 18.71 6.30
N ASP A 295 5.48 19.33 5.41
CA ASP A 295 4.78 20.58 5.63
C ASP A 295 3.25 20.41 5.55
N ARG A 296 2.54 21.54 5.48
CA ARG A 296 1.08 21.54 5.39
C ARG A 296 0.58 20.85 4.12
N PHE A 297 1.32 20.89 3.01
CA PHE A 297 0.93 20.25 1.76
C PHE A 297 0.70 18.74 1.95
N TRP A 298 1.63 18.06 2.65
CA TRP A 298 1.53 16.63 2.96
C TRP A 298 0.51 16.35 4.06
N ASN A 299 0.57 17.13 5.14
CA ASN A 299 -0.29 16.92 6.30
C ASN A 299 -1.78 17.04 5.96
N ASP A 300 -2.18 18.02 5.14
CA ASP A 300 -3.57 18.21 4.72
C ASP A 300 -4.08 17.05 3.82
N ARG A 301 -3.18 16.23 3.26
CA ARG A 301 -3.47 15.11 2.37
C ARG A 301 -3.53 13.74 3.06
N ASP A 302 -3.17 13.66 4.34
CA ASP A 302 -3.29 12.43 5.14
C ASP A 302 -4.70 12.28 5.75
N PRO A 303 -5.56 11.41 5.18
CA PRO A 303 -6.91 11.20 5.73
C PRO A 303 -6.87 10.47 7.07
N SER A 304 -5.79 9.73 7.37
CA SER A 304 -5.67 8.97 8.62
C SER A 304 -5.63 9.89 9.85
N ALA A 305 -5.14 11.11 9.70
CA ALA A 305 -5.11 12.12 10.76
C ALA A 305 -6.51 12.57 11.23
N HIS A 306 -7.55 12.28 10.45
CA HIS A 306 -8.93 12.67 10.71
C HIS A 306 -9.81 11.53 11.24
N LEU A 307 -9.28 10.32 11.43
CA LEU A 307 -10.02 9.12 11.86
C LEU A 307 -10.44 9.14 13.35
N LYS A 308 -10.92 10.29 13.81
CA LYS A 308 -11.41 10.47 15.17
C LYS A 308 -12.90 10.15 15.25
N ASP A 309 -13.32 9.45 16.33
CA ASP A 309 -14.72 9.14 16.66
C ASP A 309 -15.51 8.43 15.55
N ILE A 310 -14.84 7.59 14.75
CA ILE A 310 -15.50 6.72 13.80
C ILE A 310 -16.31 5.67 14.56
N LYS A 311 -17.59 5.49 14.19
CA LYS A 311 -18.52 4.58 14.89
C LYS A 311 -18.88 3.34 14.08
N ILE A 312 -18.65 3.36 12.76
CA ILE A 312 -18.95 2.21 11.90
C ILE A 312 -17.87 1.13 12.04
N PRO A 313 -18.23 -0.15 11.88
CA PRO A 313 -17.25 -1.23 11.79
C PRO A 313 -16.28 -1.03 10.64
N MET A 314 -14.98 -1.20 10.91
CA MET A 314 -13.90 -0.99 9.95
C MET A 314 -13.04 -2.26 9.83
N LEU A 315 -12.96 -2.86 8.64
CA LEU A 315 -12.04 -3.94 8.31
C LEU A 315 -10.87 -3.40 7.49
N VAL A 316 -9.76 -3.13 8.15
CA VAL A 316 -8.52 -2.76 7.48
C VAL A 316 -7.84 -4.02 6.93
N THR A 317 -7.38 -3.97 5.68
CA THR A 317 -6.68 -5.11 5.06
C THR A 317 -5.35 -4.65 4.47
N GLY A 318 -4.29 -5.46 4.63
CA GLY A 318 -2.98 -5.17 4.08
C GLY A 318 -2.12 -6.38 3.80
N GLY A 319 -1.07 -6.18 3.03
CA GLY A 319 -0.04 -7.19 2.75
C GLY A 319 1.27 -6.86 3.44
N PHE A 320 1.88 -7.82 4.12
CA PHE A 320 3.22 -7.61 4.69
C PHE A 320 4.29 -7.39 3.62
N TYR A 321 4.10 -7.90 2.40
CA TYR A 321 5.01 -7.69 1.26
C TYR A 321 4.41 -6.75 0.22
N ASP A 322 3.52 -5.86 0.67
CA ASP A 322 3.03 -4.76 -0.15
C ASP A 322 4.13 -3.72 -0.30
N ALA A 323 4.58 -3.50 -1.54
CA ALA A 323 5.65 -2.58 -1.89
C ALA A 323 5.15 -1.16 -2.18
N GLU A 324 3.85 -0.92 -2.00
CA GLU A 324 3.18 0.36 -2.29
C GLU A 324 2.56 0.94 -1.01
N ASP A 325 1.51 0.30 -0.46
CA ASP A 325 0.71 0.85 0.63
C ASP A 325 0.69 -0.05 1.89
N CYS A 326 1.80 -0.73 2.22
CA CYS A 326 1.93 -1.47 3.49
C CYS A 326 1.74 -0.55 4.70
N TYR A 327 2.39 0.61 4.67
CA TYR A 327 2.30 1.62 5.72
C TYR A 327 0.86 2.09 5.93
N GLY A 328 0.14 2.42 4.85
CA GLY A 328 -1.22 2.94 4.92
C GLY A 328 -2.20 2.00 5.61
N ALA A 329 -2.06 0.68 5.43
CA ALA A 329 -2.88 -0.30 6.11
C ALA A 329 -2.68 -0.26 7.64
N PHE A 330 -1.43 -0.40 8.10
CA PHE A 330 -1.13 -0.42 9.54
C PHE A 330 -1.32 0.95 10.19
N ARG A 331 -1.00 2.03 9.47
CA ARG A 331 -1.27 3.42 9.90
C ARG A 331 -2.76 3.64 10.13
N THR A 332 -3.62 3.23 9.18
CA THR A 332 -5.08 3.37 9.32
C THR A 332 -5.61 2.58 10.51
N TYR A 333 -5.13 1.34 10.70
CA TYR A 333 -5.50 0.52 11.85
C TYR A 333 -5.11 1.19 13.18
N ASP A 334 -3.88 1.66 13.31
CA ASP A 334 -3.38 2.28 14.54
C ASP A 334 -4.08 3.60 14.85
N MET A 335 -4.37 4.41 13.83
CA MET A 335 -5.10 5.66 14.03
C MET A 335 -6.54 5.39 14.47
N LEU A 336 -7.25 4.44 13.87
CA LEU A 336 -8.57 4.01 14.31
C LEU A 336 -8.56 3.48 15.75
N LYS A 337 -7.61 2.61 16.07
CA LYS A 337 -7.43 2.04 17.42
C LYS A 337 -7.25 3.16 18.49
N THR A 338 -6.51 4.21 18.12
CA THR A 338 -6.16 5.29 19.05
C THR A 338 -7.23 6.37 19.12
N MET A 339 -7.77 6.80 17.99
CA MET A 339 -8.65 7.97 17.90
C MET A 339 -10.14 7.61 17.88
N SER A 340 -10.47 6.34 17.65
CA SER A 340 -11.84 5.82 17.56
C SER A 340 -12.05 4.58 18.41
N PRO A 341 -11.89 4.66 19.74
CA PRO A 341 -11.94 3.50 20.64
C PRO A 341 -13.29 2.76 20.63
N ASP A 342 -14.38 3.42 20.23
CA ASP A 342 -15.70 2.82 20.08
C ASP A 342 -15.92 2.18 18.70
N CYS A 343 -14.96 2.27 17.79
CA CYS A 343 -15.02 1.61 16.50
C CYS A 343 -14.90 0.09 16.66
N GLU A 344 -15.80 -0.65 16.04
CA GLU A 344 -15.60 -2.09 15.88
C GLU A 344 -14.51 -2.34 14.83
N LEU A 345 -13.27 -2.33 15.30
CA LEU A 345 -12.08 -2.38 14.45
C LEU A 345 -11.64 -3.83 14.20
N TYR A 346 -11.33 -4.13 12.94
CA TYR A 346 -10.88 -5.40 12.41
C TYR A 346 -9.62 -5.22 11.57
N LEU A 347 -8.76 -6.23 11.54
CA LEU A 347 -7.58 -6.29 10.69
C LEU A 347 -7.52 -7.65 9.99
N ALA A 348 -7.21 -7.65 8.70
CA ALA A 348 -6.78 -8.83 7.96
C ALA A 348 -5.45 -8.54 7.29
N ALA A 349 -4.41 -9.32 7.59
CA ALA A 349 -3.10 -9.14 7.00
C ALA A 349 -2.49 -10.47 6.59
N GLY A 350 -1.64 -10.46 5.56
CA GLY A 350 -0.98 -11.68 5.10
C GLY A 350 0.26 -11.38 4.25
N PRO A 351 0.99 -12.42 3.82
CA PRO A 351 2.24 -12.28 3.07
C PRO A 351 2.00 -11.92 1.60
N TRP A 352 1.08 -11.01 1.35
CA TRP A 352 0.67 -10.60 0.03
C TRP A 352 1.46 -9.39 -0.49
N TYR A 353 1.61 -9.34 -1.81
CA TYR A 353 1.94 -8.11 -2.53
C TYR A 353 0.71 -7.21 -2.64
N HIS A 354 0.87 -6.00 -3.15
CA HIS A 354 -0.19 -5.00 -3.31
C HIS A 354 -1.44 -5.57 -4.00
N GLY A 355 -2.55 -5.64 -3.27
CA GLY A 355 -3.82 -6.19 -3.74
C GLY A 355 -3.84 -7.73 -3.92
N GLY A 356 -2.81 -8.46 -3.46
CA GLY A 356 -2.69 -9.91 -3.64
C GLY A 356 -3.86 -10.71 -3.09
N TRP A 357 -4.50 -10.26 -2.01
CA TRP A 357 -5.70 -10.87 -1.42
C TRP A 357 -6.94 -10.84 -2.32
N ASN A 358 -6.97 -9.98 -3.35
CA ASN A 358 -8.04 -9.99 -4.36
C ASN A 358 -7.82 -11.03 -5.47
N ASN A 359 -6.64 -11.61 -5.55
CA ASN A 359 -6.38 -12.73 -6.43
C ASN A 359 -6.68 -14.05 -5.70
N ARG A 360 -7.80 -14.68 -6.04
CA ARG A 360 -8.24 -15.93 -5.41
C ARG A 360 -7.24 -17.07 -5.49
N THR A 361 -6.36 -17.05 -6.49
CA THR A 361 -5.33 -18.08 -6.72
C THR A 361 -3.94 -17.67 -6.26
N ALA A 362 -3.80 -16.50 -5.63
CA ALA A 362 -2.50 -16.06 -5.12
C ALA A 362 -1.96 -17.04 -4.08
N ASN A 363 -0.75 -17.53 -4.30
CA ASN A 363 -0.11 -18.54 -3.47
C ASN A 363 1.40 -18.32 -3.26
N HIS A 364 2.01 -17.38 -4.00
CA HIS A 364 3.44 -17.09 -3.85
C HIS A 364 3.80 -15.66 -4.27
N LEU A 365 4.96 -15.19 -3.81
CA LEU A 365 5.66 -14.02 -4.32
C LEU A 365 7.11 -14.44 -4.56
N ALA A 366 7.58 -14.40 -5.80
CA ALA A 366 8.83 -15.03 -6.22
C ALA A 366 8.95 -16.48 -5.69
N ASP A 367 10.05 -16.81 -5.00
CA ASP A 367 10.31 -18.15 -4.42
C ASP A 367 9.66 -18.36 -3.05
N VAL A 368 8.93 -17.35 -2.55
CA VAL A 368 8.23 -17.44 -1.26
C VAL A 368 6.79 -17.86 -1.49
N TRP A 369 6.52 -19.12 -1.18
CA TRP A 369 5.19 -19.68 -1.25
C TRP A 369 4.45 -19.50 0.08
N TYR A 370 3.19 -19.09 0.06
CA TYR A 370 2.39 -18.78 1.24
C TYR A 370 0.99 -19.45 1.25
N GLY A 371 0.91 -20.62 0.66
CA GLY A 371 -0.29 -21.45 0.68
C GLY A 371 -1.20 -21.27 -0.53
N GLU A 372 -1.92 -22.33 -0.85
CA GLU A 372 -2.86 -22.30 -1.94
C GLU A 372 -4.12 -21.51 -1.59
N LYS A 373 -4.56 -20.65 -2.51
CA LYS A 373 -5.84 -19.92 -2.40
C LYS A 373 -5.97 -19.02 -1.17
N SER A 374 -4.88 -18.41 -0.71
CA SER A 374 -4.93 -17.47 0.43
C SER A 374 -5.89 -16.30 0.18
N GLY A 375 -5.92 -15.77 -1.05
CA GLY A 375 -6.89 -14.74 -1.45
C GLY A 375 -8.34 -15.23 -1.45
N ALA A 376 -8.59 -16.49 -1.85
CA ALA A 376 -9.94 -17.08 -1.76
C ALA A 376 -10.39 -17.22 -0.30
N TYR A 377 -9.49 -17.68 0.58
CA TYR A 377 -9.79 -17.76 2.01
C TYR A 377 -10.16 -16.39 2.59
N TYR A 378 -9.35 -15.36 2.30
CA TYR A 378 -9.65 -14.00 2.73
C TYR A 378 -11.03 -13.54 2.24
N GLN A 379 -11.31 -13.65 0.95
CA GLN A 379 -12.58 -13.19 0.37
C GLN A 379 -13.79 -13.95 0.92
N ASP A 380 -13.68 -15.29 1.07
CA ASP A 380 -14.81 -16.15 1.43
C ASP A 380 -14.99 -16.29 2.94
N SER A 381 -13.93 -16.22 3.74
CA SER A 381 -13.96 -16.50 5.17
C SER A 381 -13.75 -15.26 6.06
N VAL A 382 -13.25 -14.16 5.51
CA VAL A 382 -12.99 -12.92 6.28
C VAL A 382 -13.82 -11.76 5.74
N GLU A 383 -13.61 -11.33 4.50
CA GLU A 383 -14.21 -10.11 3.96
C GLU A 383 -15.72 -10.24 3.75
N PHE A 384 -16.16 -11.25 3.01
CA PHE A 384 -17.59 -11.43 2.73
C PHE A 384 -18.42 -11.68 4.00
N PRO A 385 -18.00 -12.53 4.96
CA PRO A 385 -18.69 -12.67 6.24
C PRO A 385 -18.75 -11.38 7.06
N PHE A 386 -17.69 -10.55 7.04
CA PHE A 386 -17.70 -9.24 7.70
C PHE A 386 -18.83 -8.36 7.16
N PHE A 387 -18.91 -8.16 5.86
CA PHE A 387 -19.97 -7.35 5.28
C PHE A 387 -21.37 -7.98 5.43
N SER A 388 -21.51 -9.31 5.29
CA SER A 388 -22.79 -10.01 5.48
C SER A 388 -23.33 -9.82 6.87
N TYR A 389 -22.47 -9.87 7.88
CA TYR A 389 -22.86 -9.65 9.28
C TYR A 389 -23.43 -8.23 9.50
N TYR A 390 -22.71 -7.20 9.03
CA TYR A 390 -23.10 -5.81 9.29
C TYR A 390 -24.18 -5.26 8.36
N LEU A 391 -24.30 -5.76 7.13
CA LEU A 391 -25.25 -5.23 6.15
C LEU A 391 -26.55 -6.04 6.07
N GLU A 392 -26.51 -7.32 6.43
CA GLU A 392 -27.68 -8.21 6.37
C GLU A 392 -28.02 -8.90 7.71
N GLY A 393 -27.16 -8.78 8.74
CA GLY A 393 -27.33 -9.50 10.01
C GLY A 393 -27.13 -11.01 9.87
N LYS A 394 -26.36 -11.47 8.87
CA LYS A 394 -26.15 -12.89 8.58
C LYS A 394 -24.80 -13.38 9.09
N GLY A 395 -24.76 -14.65 9.49
CA GLY A 395 -23.54 -15.31 9.94
C GLY A 395 -23.21 -15.03 11.41
N VAL A 396 -21.95 -15.20 11.77
CA VAL A 396 -21.41 -14.96 13.11
C VAL A 396 -20.59 -13.68 13.14
N LYS A 397 -20.44 -13.08 14.33
CA LYS A 397 -19.61 -11.89 14.49
C LYS A 397 -18.16 -12.21 14.07
N PRO A 398 -17.54 -11.40 13.19
CA PRO A 398 -16.19 -11.65 12.71
C PRO A 398 -15.12 -11.63 13.83
N VAL A 399 -14.01 -12.31 13.60
CA VAL A 399 -12.83 -12.27 14.46
C VAL A 399 -12.12 -10.92 14.25
N ARG A 400 -11.64 -10.31 15.36
CA ARG A 400 -11.07 -8.95 15.35
C ARG A 400 -9.82 -8.82 14.49
N VAL A 401 -8.88 -9.74 14.61
CA VAL A 401 -7.63 -9.73 13.87
C VAL A 401 -7.40 -11.13 13.30
N ASN A 402 -7.25 -11.20 11.98
CA ASN A 402 -6.91 -12.40 11.25
C ASN A 402 -5.60 -12.16 10.52
N VAL A 403 -4.58 -12.94 10.80
CA VAL A 403 -3.26 -12.79 10.21
C VAL A 403 -2.78 -14.10 9.63
N CYS A 404 -2.23 -14.04 8.42
CA CYS A 404 -1.52 -15.15 7.80
C CYS A 404 -0.02 -14.86 7.89
N PRO A 405 0.71 -15.47 8.83
CA PRO A 405 2.14 -15.19 9.02
C PRO A 405 2.97 -15.75 7.86
N SER A 406 4.23 -15.34 7.79
CA SER A 406 5.22 -15.86 6.86
C SER A 406 6.29 -16.72 7.56
N GLY A 407 7.22 -17.29 6.83
CA GLY A 407 8.27 -18.13 7.37
C GLY A 407 7.84 -19.61 7.52
N GLU A 408 7.87 -20.14 8.75
CA GLU A 408 7.58 -21.57 8.98
C GLU A 408 6.17 -21.98 8.58
N SER A 409 5.22 -21.10 8.78
CA SER A 409 3.82 -21.34 8.41
C SER A 409 3.67 -21.73 6.94
N MET A 410 4.50 -21.19 6.05
CA MET A 410 4.51 -21.60 4.65
C MET A 410 4.95 -23.04 4.44
N ARG A 411 5.89 -23.52 5.25
CA ARG A 411 6.34 -24.90 5.22
C ARG A 411 5.25 -25.87 5.72
N SER A 412 4.53 -25.47 6.77
CA SER A 412 3.45 -26.25 7.36
C SER A 412 2.28 -26.48 6.40
N VAL A 413 1.97 -25.50 5.53
CA VAL A 413 0.93 -25.66 4.50
C VAL A 413 1.36 -26.69 3.46
N MET A 414 2.64 -26.76 3.11
CA MET A 414 3.18 -27.82 2.24
C MET A 414 3.04 -29.22 2.88
N GLU A 415 2.89 -29.31 4.18
CA GLU A 415 2.67 -30.53 4.94
C GLU A 415 1.18 -30.93 5.05
N GLY A 416 0.28 -30.24 4.34
CA GLY A 416 -1.13 -30.61 4.18
C GLY A 416 -2.10 -29.99 5.18
N ARG A 417 -1.73 -28.94 5.89
CA ARG A 417 -2.69 -28.17 6.71
C ARG A 417 -3.66 -27.38 5.84
N SER A 418 -4.88 -27.21 6.32
CA SER A 418 -5.84 -26.32 5.68
C SER A 418 -5.49 -24.85 5.89
N MET A 419 -5.92 -23.97 4.98
CA MET A 419 -5.73 -22.51 5.14
C MET A 419 -6.28 -21.99 6.47
N ALA A 420 -7.38 -22.56 6.97
CA ALA A 420 -7.99 -22.16 8.25
C ALA A 420 -7.07 -22.43 9.47
N GLU A 421 -6.28 -23.51 9.42
CA GLU A 421 -5.33 -23.88 10.48
C GLU A 421 -4.06 -23.03 10.44
N PHE A 422 -3.90 -22.27 9.39
CA PHE A 422 -2.73 -21.49 9.07
C PHE A 422 -2.86 -20.01 9.47
N TRP A 423 -4.08 -19.52 9.50
CA TRP A 423 -4.37 -18.17 9.92
C TRP A 423 -4.41 -18.08 11.44
N GLU A 424 -3.69 -17.11 11.97
CA GLU A 424 -3.68 -16.79 13.39
C GLU A 424 -4.73 -15.72 13.70
N SER A 425 -5.30 -15.79 14.89
CA SER A 425 -6.34 -14.87 15.34
C SER A 425 -5.95 -14.20 16.64
N TYR A 426 -6.10 -12.88 16.69
CA TYR A 426 -5.80 -12.08 17.87
C TYR A 426 -6.96 -11.12 18.21
N ASP A 427 -7.00 -10.65 19.45
CA ASP A 427 -7.96 -9.61 19.86
C ASP A 427 -7.58 -8.22 19.31
N VAL A 428 -6.28 -7.97 19.17
CA VAL A 428 -5.70 -6.69 18.78
C VAL A 428 -4.35 -6.91 18.11
N TRP A 429 -3.97 -5.99 17.23
CA TRP A 429 -2.66 -5.95 16.60
C TRP A 429 -1.83 -4.75 17.12
N PRO A 430 -0.50 -4.88 17.35
CA PRO A 430 0.21 -6.15 17.50
C PRO A 430 -0.33 -7.01 18.66
N PRO A 431 0.00 -8.35 18.71
CA PRO A 431 -0.48 -9.24 19.77
C PRO A 431 -0.11 -8.74 21.17
N LYS A 432 -1.03 -8.90 22.16
CA LYS A 432 -0.80 -8.42 23.54
C LYS A 432 0.42 -9.04 24.25
N ASN A 433 0.77 -10.26 23.86
CA ASN A 433 1.91 -11.00 24.38
C ASN A 433 3.22 -10.71 23.62
N MET A 434 3.22 -9.77 22.69
CA MET A 434 4.42 -9.27 22.03
C MET A 434 5.25 -8.42 22.99
N LYS A 435 6.59 -8.60 22.94
CA LYS A 435 7.57 -7.77 23.63
C LYS A 435 8.71 -7.40 22.69
N PHE A 436 9.19 -6.17 22.80
CA PHE A 436 10.37 -5.74 22.06
C PHE A 436 11.65 -6.33 22.67
N ASN A 437 12.36 -7.11 21.87
CA ASN A 437 13.66 -7.66 22.20
C ASN A 437 14.74 -7.00 21.35
N LYS A 438 15.78 -6.45 21.99
CA LYS A 438 16.88 -5.79 21.27
C LYS A 438 17.80 -6.81 20.62
N LEU A 439 18.03 -6.63 19.34
CA LEU A 439 19.02 -7.35 18.53
C LEU A 439 20.18 -6.39 18.25
N TYR A 440 21.26 -6.52 18.99
CA TYR A 440 22.43 -5.65 18.91
C TYR A 440 23.34 -6.04 17.76
N LEU A 441 23.88 -5.02 17.07
CA LEU A 441 24.98 -5.20 16.13
C LEU A 441 26.29 -5.36 16.91
N SER A 442 27.22 -6.14 16.38
CA SER A 442 28.52 -6.39 17.01
C SER A 442 29.67 -6.02 16.04
N GLY A 443 30.79 -5.59 16.58
CA GLY A 443 31.98 -5.21 15.80
C GLY A 443 32.64 -6.35 15.00
N GLN A 444 32.21 -7.58 15.21
CA GLN A 444 32.68 -8.77 14.47
C GLN A 444 31.67 -9.23 13.42
N ASP A 445 30.91 -8.31 12.82
CA ASP A 445 29.89 -8.56 11.82
C ASP A 445 28.84 -9.61 12.29
N SER A 446 28.56 -9.64 13.59
CA SER A 446 27.62 -10.58 14.21
C SER A 446 26.45 -9.87 14.89
N LEU A 447 25.39 -10.63 15.20
CA LEU A 447 24.20 -10.16 15.91
C LEU A 447 24.05 -10.89 17.25
N SER A 448 23.52 -10.19 18.26
CA SER A 448 23.26 -10.76 19.58
C SER A 448 22.04 -10.14 20.25
N PHE A 449 21.20 -10.98 20.89
CA PHE A 449 20.13 -10.51 21.79
C PHE A 449 20.66 -10.04 23.16
N ARG A 450 21.94 -10.14 23.40
CA ARG A 450 22.59 -9.66 24.64
C ARG A 450 23.47 -8.47 24.29
N SER A 451 23.36 -7.41 25.09
CA SER A 451 24.27 -6.27 24.95
C SER A 451 25.73 -6.75 25.10
N MET A 452 26.55 -6.43 24.13
CA MET A 452 27.98 -6.73 24.15
C MET A 452 28.72 -5.59 24.84
N THR A 453 29.33 -5.84 25.95
CA THR A 453 30.12 -4.86 26.74
C THR A 453 31.59 -4.78 26.27
N SER A 454 31.84 -4.91 24.96
CA SER A 454 33.18 -4.83 24.40
C SER A 454 33.68 -3.38 24.29
N ALA A 455 35.01 -3.22 24.32
CA ALA A 455 35.65 -1.91 24.29
C ALA A 455 35.20 -1.06 23.04
N PRO A 456 35.07 0.28 23.18
CA PRO A 456 34.56 1.15 22.13
C PRO A 456 35.29 1.09 20.77
N SER A 457 36.54 0.59 20.75
CA SER A 457 37.37 0.49 19.54
C SER A 457 37.11 -0.77 18.69
N GLU A 458 36.39 -1.78 19.20
CA GLU A 458 36.16 -3.05 18.51
C GLU A 458 34.79 -3.14 17.82
N GLY A 459 33.98 -2.08 17.88
CA GLY A 459 32.58 -2.09 17.47
C GLY A 459 32.23 -1.12 16.34
N THR A 460 33.11 -0.90 15.36
CA THR A 460 32.80 -0.01 14.23
C THR A 460 32.93 -0.72 12.89
N ARG A 461 32.00 -0.42 11.98
CA ARG A 461 32.04 -0.86 10.57
C ARG A 461 31.88 0.36 9.68
N THR A 462 32.86 0.63 8.80
CA THR A 462 32.79 1.70 7.82
C THR A 462 32.44 1.14 6.45
N ILE A 463 31.50 1.77 5.77
CA ILE A 463 31.12 1.54 4.37
C ILE A 463 31.24 2.86 3.62
N THR A 464 31.56 2.80 2.33
CA THR A 464 31.58 3.97 1.46
C THR A 464 30.33 4.00 0.59
N SER A 465 29.50 5.02 0.75
CA SER A 465 28.36 5.24 -0.14
C SER A 465 28.80 6.07 -1.35
N ASP A 466 28.71 5.48 -2.54
CA ASP A 466 29.14 6.11 -3.79
C ASP A 466 27.96 6.30 -4.75
N PRO A 467 27.54 7.55 -5.03
CA PRO A 467 26.46 7.81 -5.99
C PRO A 467 26.71 7.31 -7.42
N ALA A 468 27.97 7.07 -7.78
CA ALA A 468 28.32 6.51 -9.10
C ALA A 468 28.14 4.97 -9.15
N SER A 469 27.98 4.30 -8.01
CA SER A 469 27.83 2.85 -7.92
C SER A 469 26.89 2.45 -6.77
N PRO A 470 25.64 2.96 -6.76
CA PRO A 470 24.73 2.69 -5.65
C PRO A 470 24.39 1.20 -5.53
N VAL A 471 24.00 0.77 -4.33
CA VAL A 471 23.55 -0.62 -4.10
C VAL A 471 22.23 -0.84 -4.83
N PRO A 472 22.13 -1.81 -5.76
CA PRO A 472 20.88 -2.09 -6.45
C PRO A 472 19.83 -2.67 -5.49
N TYR A 473 18.56 -2.50 -5.83
CA TYR A 473 17.47 -3.03 -5.02
C TYR A 473 17.29 -4.55 -5.17
N MET A 474 17.67 -5.09 -6.32
CA MET A 474 17.65 -6.51 -6.67
C MET A 474 18.79 -6.84 -7.62
N ASP A 475 19.16 -8.12 -7.71
CA ASP A 475 20.07 -8.65 -8.72
C ASP A 475 19.29 -9.17 -9.95
N VAL A 476 18.47 -8.30 -10.54
CA VAL A 476 17.73 -8.59 -11.77
C VAL A 476 17.71 -7.37 -12.67
N LYS A 477 17.64 -7.62 -13.98
CA LYS A 477 17.46 -6.57 -14.99
C LYS A 477 15.99 -6.48 -15.38
N SER A 478 15.41 -5.30 -15.19
CA SER A 478 14.01 -5.04 -15.53
C SER A 478 13.82 -3.60 -15.98
N THR A 479 12.89 -3.39 -16.91
CA THR A 479 12.43 -2.05 -17.32
C THR A 479 11.34 -1.49 -16.40
N ASP A 480 10.90 -2.27 -15.40
CA ASP A 480 9.90 -1.88 -14.42
C ASP A 480 10.29 -2.38 -13.04
N ARG A 481 9.76 -1.78 -11.95
CA ARG A 481 9.99 -2.28 -10.61
C ARG A 481 9.41 -3.69 -10.48
N ASP A 482 10.23 -4.63 -10.09
CA ASP A 482 9.77 -5.96 -9.73
C ASP A 482 9.33 -5.99 -8.27
N ARG A 483 8.04 -6.16 -8.02
CA ARG A 483 7.47 -6.19 -6.66
C ARG A 483 7.99 -7.34 -5.79
N SER A 484 8.59 -8.36 -6.39
CA SER A 484 9.18 -9.48 -5.66
C SER A 484 10.42 -9.09 -4.86
N TYR A 485 10.95 -7.87 -5.04
CA TYR A 485 12.07 -7.38 -4.24
C TYR A 485 11.79 -7.43 -2.73
N MET A 486 10.51 -7.36 -2.34
CA MET A 486 10.09 -7.43 -0.93
C MET A 486 10.45 -8.74 -0.24
N VAL A 487 10.76 -9.79 -0.99
CA VAL A 487 11.18 -11.12 -0.50
C VAL A 487 12.46 -11.62 -1.18
N ALA A 488 13.12 -10.76 -1.95
CA ALA A 488 14.26 -11.17 -2.79
C ALA A 488 15.46 -11.63 -1.97
N ASP A 489 16.23 -12.55 -2.58
CA ASP A 489 17.53 -12.98 -2.05
C ASP A 489 18.50 -11.78 -1.98
N GLN A 490 19.06 -11.56 -0.79
CA GLN A 490 20.01 -10.47 -0.52
C GLN A 490 21.47 -10.93 -0.56
N SER A 491 21.76 -12.13 -1.05
CA SER A 491 23.13 -12.68 -1.13
C SER A 491 24.04 -11.82 -2.01
N PHE A 492 23.51 -11.21 -3.09
CA PHE A 492 24.25 -10.28 -3.94
C PHE A 492 24.74 -9.04 -3.19
N ALA A 493 23.94 -8.56 -2.22
CA ALA A 493 24.28 -7.39 -1.41
C ALA A 493 25.22 -7.74 -0.26
N SER A 494 25.08 -8.92 0.35
CA SER A 494 25.85 -9.34 1.51
C SER A 494 27.37 -9.44 1.26
N VAL A 495 27.78 -9.62 0.00
CA VAL A 495 29.20 -9.72 -0.39
C VAL A 495 29.82 -8.37 -0.80
N ARG A 496 29.04 -7.31 -0.87
CA ARG A 496 29.48 -5.98 -1.27
C ARG A 496 30.22 -5.28 -0.12
N LYS A 497 31.24 -4.50 -0.46
CA LYS A 497 32.04 -3.73 0.52
C LYS A 497 31.30 -2.49 1.03
N ASP A 498 30.34 -2.00 0.26
CA ASP A 498 29.49 -0.83 0.56
C ASP A 498 28.18 -1.22 1.28
N VAL A 499 28.09 -2.48 1.74
CA VAL A 499 27.02 -3.00 2.60
C VAL A 499 27.63 -3.57 3.88
N ALA A 500 27.22 -3.05 5.01
CA ALA A 500 27.59 -3.63 6.31
C ALA A 500 26.61 -4.78 6.64
N THR A 501 27.11 -6.00 6.64
CA THR A 501 26.33 -7.20 6.88
C THR A 501 26.67 -7.79 8.24
N TYR A 502 25.63 -8.01 9.08
CA TYR A 502 25.74 -8.60 10.41
C TYR A 502 24.88 -9.87 10.44
N ARG A 503 25.46 -11.00 10.81
CA ARG A 503 24.76 -12.28 10.86
C ARG A 503 24.75 -12.88 12.26
N GLY A 504 23.56 -13.29 12.73
CA GLY A 504 23.39 -14.02 13.97
C GLY A 504 23.84 -15.49 13.87
N ALA A 505 23.97 -16.13 15.02
CA ALA A 505 24.16 -17.58 15.07
C ALA A 505 22.91 -18.31 14.56
N GLU A 506 23.09 -19.56 14.16
CA GLU A 506 21.99 -20.47 13.83
C GLU A 506 21.01 -20.59 14.99
N LEU A 507 19.73 -20.39 14.72
CA LEU A 507 18.65 -20.44 15.70
C LEU A 507 18.43 -21.86 16.20
N LYS A 508 18.34 -22.01 17.55
CA LYS A 508 18.09 -23.28 18.21
C LYS A 508 16.61 -23.56 18.46
N SER A 509 15.77 -22.58 18.26
CA SER A 509 14.29 -22.64 18.29
C SER A 509 13.71 -21.59 17.38
N ASN A 510 12.44 -21.73 17.03
CA ASN A 510 11.72 -20.73 16.27
C ASN A 510 11.62 -19.42 17.05
N ILE A 511 11.62 -18.29 16.33
CA ILE A 511 11.33 -16.96 16.88
C ILE A 511 10.20 -16.38 16.04
N HIS A 512 9.04 -16.15 16.65
CA HIS A 512 7.91 -15.48 16.03
C HIS A 512 7.99 -13.97 16.32
N VAL A 513 7.97 -13.16 15.26
CA VAL A 513 7.96 -11.69 15.34
C VAL A 513 6.68 -11.18 14.69
N ALA A 514 5.90 -10.35 15.41
CA ALA A 514 4.61 -9.84 14.97
C ALA A 514 4.40 -8.39 15.42
N GLY A 515 4.49 -7.45 14.48
CA GLY A 515 4.37 -6.01 14.72
C GLY A 515 5.47 -5.18 14.05
N PRO A 516 5.61 -3.89 14.41
CA PRO A 516 6.59 -2.98 13.83
C PRO A 516 8.01 -3.26 14.32
N VAL A 517 9.00 -3.12 13.44
CA VAL A 517 10.43 -3.26 13.78
C VAL A 517 11.03 -1.88 14.01
N LYS A 518 11.56 -1.64 15.22
CA LYS A 518 12.21 -0.36 15.52
C LYS A 518 13.71 -0.46 15.27
N VAL A 519 14.26 0.61 14.72
CA VAL A 519 15.67 0.72 14.35
C VAL A 519 16.30 1.87 15.12
N ARG A 520 17.49 1.62 15.69
CA ARG A 520 18.39 2.65 16.19
C ARG A 520 19.76 2.43 15.61
N MET A 521 20.27 3.43 14.88
CA MET A 521 21.62 3.44 14.33
C MET A 521 22.41 4.62 14.89
N ASP A 522 23.63 4.35 15.31
CA ASP A 522 24.61 5.34 15.75
C ASP A 522 25.72 5.43 14.72
N LEU A 523 25.94 6.59 14.15
CA LEU A 523 26.70 6.76 12.93
C LEU A 523 27.68 7.94 13.03
N VAL A 524 28.76 7.88 12.25
CA VAL A 524 29.60 9.02 11.90
C VAL A 524 29.67 9.08 10.38
N LEU A 525 29.39 10.24 9.81
CA LEU A 525 29.60 10.52 8.38
C LEU A 525 30.87 11.31 8.18
N ASP A 526 31.67 10.89 7.21
CA ASP A 526 32.86 11.63 6.77
C ASP A 526 32.85 11.83 5.26
N SER A 527 33.36 12.96 4.83
CA SER A 527 33.59 13.30 3.42
C SER A 527 34.93 13.97 3.26
N GLU A 528 35.66 13.62 2.21
CA GLU A 528 36.92 14.31 1.86
C GLU A 528 36.71 15.82 1.66
N ASN A 529 35.54 16.23 1.21
CA ASN A 529 35.20 17.65 1.01
C ASN A 529 34.70 18.34 2.29
N GLY A 530 34.49 17.58 3.38
CA GLY A 530 33.91 18.11 4.61
C GLY A 530 32.51 18.70 4.41
N GLY A 531 32.17 19.72 5.18
CA GLY A 531 30.94 20.52 4.99
C GLY A 531 29.69 19.98 5.69
N LYS A 532 28.55 20.38 5.16
CA LYS A 532 27.22 19.94 5.62
C LYS A 532 26.79 18.73 4.81
N LEU A 533 26.65 17.59 5.48
CA LEU A 533 26.32 16.30 4.86
C LEU A 533 24.85 15.96 5.07
N ASP A 534 24.37 15.12 4.22
CA ASP A 534 23.14 14.34 4.37
C ASP A 534 23.45 12.91 3.92
N ALA A 535 22.60 11.94 4.25
CA ALA A 535 22.71 10.57 3.76
C ALA A 535 21.42 9.81 4.07
N ASP A 536 21.16 8.79 3.29
CA ASP A 536 20.14 7.81 3.61
C ASP A 536 20.75 6.65 4.39
N VAL A 537 20.00 6.17 5.38
CA VAL A 537 20.31 4.95 6.12
C VAL A 537 19.27 3.91 5.78
N ILE A 538 19.65 2.92 5.00
CA ILE A 538 18.79 1.78 4.68
C ILE A 538 19.17 0.63 5.59
N VAL A 539 18.18 0.05 6.28
CA VAL A 539 18.34 -1.12 7.13
C VAL A 539 17.43 -2.23 6.64
N LYS A 540 17.96 -3.44 6.55
CA LYS A 540 17.23 -4.62 6.10
C LYS A 540 17.31 -5.71 7.16
N LEU A 541 16.16 -6.30 7.51
CA LEU A 541 16.03 -7.52 8.31
C LEU A 541 15.85 -8.70 7.35
N ILE A 542 16.64 -9.73 7.51
CA ILE A 542 16.78 -10.83 6.56
C ILE A 542 16.72 -12.16 7.28
N ASP A 543 16.03 -13.12 6.71
CA ASP A 543 15.99 -14.52 7.15
C ASP A 543 16.93 -15.35 6.25
N VAL A 544 18.00 -15.86 6.84
CA VAL A 544 18.99 -16.69 6.15
C VAL A 544 18.66 -18.15 6.34
N ARG A 545 18.25 -18.80 5.27
CA ARG A 545 17.92 -20.23 5.26
C ARG A 545 19.17 -21.12 5.30
N PRO A 546 19.03 -22.40 5.69
CA PRO A 546 20.15 -23.35 5.68
C PRO A 546 20.76 -23.60 4.27
N ASP A 547 19.97 -23.42 3.21
CA ASP A 547 20.44 -23.54 1.81
C ASP A 547 21.20 -22.31 1.31
N GLY A 548 21.30 -21.27 2.15
CA GLY A 548 22.02 -20.03 1.85
C GLY A 548 21.15 -18.90 1.27
N TYR A 549 19.86 -19.14 0.97
CA TYR A 549 18.95 -18.10 0.53
C TYR A 549 18.75 -17.05 1.63
N GLN A 550 18.90 -15.76 1.30
CA GLN A 550 18.85 -14.64 2.22
C GLN A 550 17.59 -13.80 1.96
N MET A 551 16.45 -14.33 2.42
CA MET A 551 15.15 -13.71 2.19
C MET A 551 15.02 -12.36 2.88
N LEU A 552 14.73 -11.30 2.15
CA LEU A 552 14.32 -10.03 2.74
C LEU A 552 13.00 -10.22 3.50
N VAL A 553 12.99 -9.89 4.80
CA VAL A 553 11.77 -9.89 5.63
C VAL A 553 11.18 -8.49 5.69
N ARG A 554 12.04 -7.49 5.94
CA ARG A 554 11.67 -6.07 5.92
C ARG A 554 12.90 -5.22 5.65
N GLY A 555 12.73 -4.19 4.84
CA GLY A 555 13.70 -3.13 4.68
C GLY A 555 13.01 -1.78 4.69
N ASP A 556 13.71 -0.74 5.14
CA ASP A 556 13.23 0.64 5.04
C ASP A 556 14.40 1.62 5.02
N VAL A 557 14.10 2.87 4.68
CA VAL A 557 15.04 3.97 4.54
C VAL A 557 14.69 5.10 5.50
N MET A 558 15.75 5.76 6.03
CA MET A 558 15.59 6.99 6.80
C MET A 558 16.67 8.00 6.40
N PRO A 559 16.30 9.13 5.76
CA PRO A 559 17.22 10.22 5.48
C PRO A 559 17.66 10.89 6.79
N LEU A 560 18.96 11.05 6.98
CA LEU A 560 19.52 11.64 8.20
C LEU A 560 19.11 13.08 8.42
N ARG A 561 18.74 13.79 7.36
CA ARG A 561 18.18 15.14 7.46
C ARG A 561 16.93 15.22 8.35
N PHE A 562 16.16 14.13 8.43
CA PHE A 562 14.91 14.04 9.19
C PHE A 562 15.05 13.36 10.56
N ARG A 563 16.28 13.03 11.01
CA ARG A 563 16.53 12.33 12.27
C ARG A 563 15.93 12.99 13.52
N ASN A 564 15.70 14.31 13.48
CA ASN A 564 15.11 15.08 14.57
C ASN A 564 13.67 15.57 14.28
N GLY A 565 13.09 15.11 13.18
CA GLY A 565 11.72 15.46 12.76
C GLY A 565 11.63 15.84 11.28
N PHE A 566 10.50 15.60 10.68
CA PHE A 566 10.30 15.69 9.23
C PHE A 566 10.03 17.12 8.72
N GLY A 567 9.55 18.01 9.56
CA GLY A 567 9.23 19.39 9.17
C GLY A 567 10.41 20.38 9.28
N LYS A 568 11.57 19.94 9.79
CA LYS A 568 12.77 20.79 9.95
C LYS A 568 14.03 19.97 9.68
N PRO A 569 14.41 19.84 8.42
CA PRO A 569 15.59 19.06 8.06
C PRO A 569 16.88 19.70 8.59
N GLU A 570 17.79 18.86 9.07
CA GLU A 570 19.06 19.27 9.65
C GLU A 570 20.23 18.56 9.00
N SER A 571 21.27 19.32 8.62
CA SER A 571 22.53 18.73 8.12
C SER A 571 23.27 17.92 9.18
N VAL A 572 24.03 16.95 8.73
CA VAL A 572 25.04 16.26 9.53
C VAL A 572 26.40 16.98 9.30
N LYS A 573 27.14 17.19 10.37
CA LYS A 573 28.50 17.73 10.27
C LYS A 573 29.49 16.58 10.14
N SER A 574 30.38 16.64 9.14
CA SER A 574 31.45 15.65 8.93
C SER A 574 32.25 15.39 10.22
N GLY A 575 32.55 14.13 10.49
CA GLY A 575 33.26 13.66 11.68
C GLY A 575 32.45 13.73 12.98
N LYS A 576 31.15 14.09 12.94
CA LYS A 576 30.32 14.16 14.14
C LYS A 576 29.39 12.95 14.23
N ARG A 577 29.33 12.42 15.46
CA ARG A 577 28.41 11.35 15.81
C ARG A 577 26.97 11.84 15.70
N VAL A 578 26.13 11.03 15.08
CA VAL A 578 24.67 11.20 15.00
C VAL A 578 23.96 9.90 15.31
N THR A 579 22.81 10.01 15.92
CA THR A 579 21.90 8.88 16.13
C THR A 579 20.66 9.09 15.28
N VAL A 580 20.17 8.03 14.66
CA VAL A 580 18.89 8.01 13.96
C VAL A 580 18.03 6.87 14.49
N GLU A 581 16.76 7.17 14.71
CA GLU A 581 15.73 6.21 15.13
C GLU A 581 14.55 6.29 14.17
N PHE A 582 14.05 5.13 13.75
CA PHE A 582 12.85 5.04 12.92
C PHE A 582 12.17 3.69 13.11
N THR A 583 10.95 3.57 12.60
CA THR A 583 10.16 2.34 12.69
C THR A 583 9.86 1.85 11.29
N MET A 584 10.24 0.63 10.98
CA MET A 584 9.83 -0.07 9.76
C MET A 584 8.39 -0.56 9.92
N CYS A 585 7.70 -0.70 8.81
CA CYS A 585 6.34 -1.23 8.76
C CYS A 585 6.25 -2.62 9.40
N ASP A 586 5.05 -2.96 9.85
CA ASP A 586 4.74 -4.21 10.53
C ASP A 586 5.12 -5.45 9.72
N ILE A 587 5.49 -6.49 10.43
CA ILE A 587 5.76 -7.83 9.91
C ILE A 587 5.02 -8.86 10.73
N ASP A 588 4.80 -10.04 10.14
CA ASP A 588 4.47 -11.28 10.86
C ASP A 588 5.28 -12.40 10.23
N HIS A 589 6.32 -12.82 10.95
CA HIS A 589 7.31 -13.75 10.41
C HIS A 589 7.85 -14.71 11.47
N HIS A 590 7.92 -15.99 11.10
CA HIS A 590 8.59 -17.01 11.89
C HIS A 590 10.01 -17.25 11.37
N PHE A 591 11.01 -16.82 12.11
CA PHE A 591 12.37 -17.28 11.91
C PHE A 591 12.49 -18.72 12.44
N VAL A 592 12.73 -19.66 11.55
CA VAL A 592 12.67 -21.10 11.85
C VAL A 592 13.97 -21.60 12.48
N GLN A 593 13.89 -22.62 13.33
CA GLN A 593 15.08 -23.35 13.83
C GLN A 593 15.97 -23.78 12.66
N GLY A 594 17.28 -23.61 12.80
CA GLY A 594 18.27 -23.85 11.75
C GLY A 594 18.52 -22.67 10.81
N HIS A 595 17.66 -21.64 10.79
CA HIS A 595 17.91 -20.39 10.11
C HIS A 595 18.83 -19.46 10.91
N SER A 596 19.24 -18.34 10.32
CA SER A 596 19.93 -17.26 11.02
C SER A 596 19.28 -15.92 10.71
N ILE A 597 19.23 -15.01 11.67
CA ILE A 597 18.82 -13.62 11.42
C ILE A 597 20.03 -12.87 10.88
N MET A 598 19.79 -12.03 9.85
CA MET A 598 20.80 -11.13 9.30
C MET A 598 20.26 -9.71 9.27
N VAL A 599 21.14 -8.73 9.46
CA VAL A 599 20.87 -7.30 9.25
C VAL A 599 21.88 -6.75 8.28
N GLN A 600 21.40 -6.01 7.27
CA GLN A 600 22.24 -5.22 6.37
C GLN A 600 21.99 -3.74 6.60
N VAL A 601 23.07 -2.93 6.58
CA VAL A 601 23.03 -1.48 6.62
C VAL A 601 23.78 -0.93 5.42
N GLN A 602 23.16 -0.02 4.67
CA GLN A 602 23.71 0.53 3.42
C GLN A 602 23.25 1.97 3.20
N GLY A 603 23.93 2.71 2.32
CA GLY A 603 23.65 4.12 2.04
C GLY A 603 22.78 4.38 0.81
N SER A 604 22.29 3.34 0.11
CA SER A 604 21.43 3.48 -1.07
C SER A 604 20.63 2.20 -1.31
N TRP A 605 19.47 2.32 -1.96
CA TRP A 605 18.59 1.21 -2.37
C TRP A 605 17.99 1.53 -3.74
N PHE A 606 18.88 1.52 -4.73
CA PHE A 606 18.64 2.16 -6.01
C PHE A 606 18.07 1.19 -7.08
N PRO A 607 17.18 1.64 -7.95
CA PRO A 607 16.53 2.94 -8.03
C PRO A 607 15.13 3.01 -7.41
N ILE A 608 14.76 2.06 -6.51
CA ILE A 608 13.47 2.19 -5.81
C ILE A 608 13.48 3.42 -4.91
N ILE A 609 14.60 3.72 -4.25
CA ILE A 609 14.83 4.99 -3.55
C ILE A 609 15.76 5.87 -4.40
N ALA A 610 15.43 7.15 -4.52
CA ALA A 610 16.25 8.12 -5.20
C ALA A 610 17.63 8.23 -4.54
N MET A 611 18.70 8.37 -5.34
CA MET A 611 20.03 8.54 -4.78
C MET A 611 20.15 9.88 -4.05
N ASN A 612 20.49 9.84 -2.77
CA ASN A 612 20.78 11.03 -1.98
C ASN A 612 22.05 11.71 -2.51
N PRO A 613 22.09 13.04 -2.73
CA PRO A 613 23.30 13.75 -3.12
C PRO A 613 24.45 13.63 -2.11
N GLN A 614 24.15 13.27 -0.86
CA GLN A 614 25.07 13.16 0.26
C GLN A 614 25.70 14.50 0.69
N LYS A 615 25.29 15.56 0.04
CA LYS A 615 25.48 16.95 0.40
C LYS A 615 24.15 17.51 0.87
N PHE A 616 24.14 18.18 2.01
CA PHE A 616 22.91 18.80 2.50
C PHE A 616 22.49 19.98 1.61
N LEU A 617 21.37 19.84 0.95
CA LEU A 617 20.68 20.87 0.18
C LEU A 617 19.36 21.23 0.85
N LYS A 618 18.93 22.48 0.76
CA LYS A 618 17.62 22.90 1.28
C LYS A 618 16.49 22.12 0.59
N ASN A 619 16.57 22.00 -0.72
CA ASN A 619 15.70 21.14 -1.51
C ASN A 619 16.58 20.12 -2.27
N PRO A 620 16.57 18.82 -1.90
CA PRO A 620 17.40 17.80 -2.55
C PRO A 620 16.97 17.51 -3.99
N TYR A 621 15.72 17.84 -4.37
CA TYR A 621 15.20 17.61 -5.72
C TYR A 621 15.79 18.57 -6.75
N THR A 622 16.43 19.65 -6.31
CA THR A 622 17.14 20.59 -7.18
C THR A 622 18.62 20.23 -7.39
N ALA A 623 19.06 19.07 -6.85
CA ALA A 623 20.45 18.63 -6.96
C ALA A 623 20.90 18.48 -8.42
N GLU A 624 22.08 19.00 -8.72
CA GLU A 624 22.79 18.83 -9.99
C GLU A 624 23.89 17.77 -9.84
N SER A 625 24.45 17.28 -10.94
CA SER A 625 25.50 16.25 -10.91
C SER A 625 26.68 16.61 -10.01
N ALA A 626 27.04 17.91 -9.92
CA ALA A 626 28.13 18.41 -9.07
C ALA A 626 27.82 18.40 -7.56
N ASP A 627 26.57 18.18 -7.17
CA ASP A 627 26.17 18.10 -5.77
C ASP A 627 26.32 16.70 -5.18
N TYR A 628 26.42 15.68 -6.04
CA TYR A 628 26.61 14.29 -5.61
C TYR A 628 28.06 14.03 -5.23
N GLN A 629 28.27 13.47 -4.05
CA GLN A 629 29.60 13.17 -3.52
C GLN A 629 29.63 11.83 -2.79
N LYS A 630 30.81 11.21 -2.71
CA LYS A 630 31.05 10.04 -1.87
C LYS A 630 31.12 10.45 -0.41
N ILE A 631 30.63 9.56 0.45
CA ILE A 631 30.81 9.66 1.90
C ILE A 631 31.20 8.32 2.48
N ASP A 632 31.93 8.36 3.57
CA ASP A 632 32.12 7.22 4.44
C ASP A 632 31.08 7.27 5.58
N MET A 633 30.41 6.16 5.79
CA MET A 633 29.45 5.96 6.87
C MET A 633 30.03 4.93 7.85
N THR A 634 30.42 5.38 9.02
CA THR A 634 30.92 4.51 10.09
C THR A 634 29.79 4.18 11.06
N ILE A 635 29.37 2.94 11.09
CA ILE A 635 28.35 2.39 11.98
C ILE A 635 29.04 2.04 13.30
N ARG A 636 28.50 2.54 14.43
CA ARG A 636 28.96 2.23 15.77
C ARG A 636 28.11 1.08 16.34
N SER A 637 28.58 -0.13 16.16
CA SER A 637 27.82 -1.35 16.44
C SER A 637 27.31 -1.45 17.88
N VAL A 638 28.10 -1.00 18.88
CA VAL A 638 27.75 -1.09 20.31
C VAL A 638 26.48 -0.30 20.66
N ASP A 639 26.22 0.80 19.95
CA ASP A 639 25.08 1.70 20.20
C ASP A 639 23.94 1.51 19.18
N SER A 640 24.10 0.55 18.23
CA SER A 640 23.15 0.26 17.15
C SER A 640 22.44 -1.07 17.38
N TYR A 641 21.12 -1.06 17.22
CA TYR A 641 20.30 -2.25 17.41
C TYR A 641 18.96 -2.14 16.67
N LEU A 642 18.32 -3.28 16.46
CA LEU A 642 16.90 -3.38 16.12
C LEU A 642 16.12 -3.83 17.34
N GLU A 643 14.90 -3.31 17.55
CA GLU A 643 13.95 -3.87 18.50
C GLU A 643 12.93 -4.71 17.72
N LEU A 644 13.03 -6.04 17.87
CA LEU A 644 12.13 -6.98 17.24
C LEU A 644 10.89 -7.22 18.11
N PRO A 645 9.68 -7.17 17.52
CA PRO A 645 8.42 -7.44 18.24
C PRO A 645 8.21 -8.96 18.42
N VAL A 646 8.87 -9.55 19.40
CA VAL A 646 8.85 -11.01 19.63
C VAL A 646 7.60 -11.42 20.40
N VAL A 647 6.83 -12.35 19.82
CA VAL A 647 5.67 -12.97 20.48
C VAL A 647 6.17 -13.94 21.54
N GLN A 648 5.68 -13.80 22.75
CA GLN A 648 6.05 -14.68 23.86
C GLN A 648 5.11 -15.89 23.83
N GLU A 649 5.66 -17.10 23.67
CA GLU A 649 4.94 -18.33 23.92
C GLU A 649 4.68 -18.48 25.44
N PHE A 650 3.48 -18.91 25.80
CA PHE A 650 3.09 -19.15 27.19
C PHE A 650 3.41 -20.58 27.63
#